data_f04a06395c4a3f9a898ff6b010dc43b0
#
_entry.id   f04a06395c4a3f9a898ff6b010dc43b0
#
_cell.length_a   1.000
_cell.length_b   1.000
_cell.length_c   1.000
_cell.angle_alpha   90.00
_cell.angle_beta   90.00
_cell.angle_gamma   90.00
#
_symmetry.space_group_name_H-M   'P 1'
#
loop_
_entity.id
_entity.type
_entity.pdbx_description
1 polymer ?
#
loop_
_entity_poly.entity_id
_entity_poly.type
_entity_poly.pdbx_seq_one_letter_code
_entity_poly.pdbx_strand_id
1 'polypeptide(L)'
;MQDYSEVLLLDNWPDRIAQMDSMTNLYSQHQAVQLTQDQLGGKAANLLWLSLELYPVPEWWVVPSDILTQLVTQDPVTAEMVQRLTTVTADISLEALEELAAPLRQRIQQAQLPAGLRKPLSALLADYPDTFFSVRSSAIGEDADNASFAGQMDSYLFQQGLDAISASICVVMASAFNTRALQYRLHRGIPVDNIRSAVIIQKMVDGEVSGVMFTANPVTGSRQHGLISSTWGVGEGVVSGECDTDEFSVHLFKDEIERRIVEKRVALVFDKTRQRGTVTQNIEQASQWAETLTDVQIYALRDIGNSIARHCGCPQDIEWTIKDQQLYILQTRPITRLPKVAEPVDRCLVFNNANIQESYCGVTTPLTFSFARAAYATVYEQTLRILGYSDKQVSQSQDMLNNMLGLIKGRVYYNINNWYRCLLILPSFKTNKQDMERMMGLTEQVDFVQSRQFTLWEKAAKLPGMVKALVRLLASFRNMDNNVEQFLQQFRTLTANIPRDRLHTLTANQLTEHLKYLDTHLLRRWTTPILNDFYVMMYNGRVYRTLAAAGVENTAALMGDLLSGEEGIESTQPTKKLLVMCQYVRSKPALRKLIEQGQGATLLNQLKTQDAHFYRQCIGYIDKYGDRTMGEMKLETLTLRYDPRFLFTILKNYLTLDDLTPESLATRERGLRSEAEKRAFSIVEYELGKRRMRQFKRHLARLRQAIRHRENMRFTRTRLLGIYRDLFNQLGRQYAQEGILSQARDIFYLTLDEIYSGYEGTAVQTQLKPLVGARQREYASYEAEELAHHICCHGSLFQKHDFANPYLAEVLPSDENQLQGIGCYPGIVEASVRLIKSPEDEMSLSGQILCTERTDPGWAPLFPTAGGLLIERGSTLSHSAVVAREMGIPAIVGIPNITRLIRDGEYVRMDGGAGTVIRSEPFKKDACVDAEEFLP
;
A
#
# COMPACT_ATOMS: atom_id res chain seq x y z
N MET A 1 -22.64 4.75 20.51
CA MET A 1 -21.28 4.18 20.60
C MET A 1 -20.73 4.60 21.96
N GLN A 2 -20.79 3.73 22.92
CA GLN A 2 -20.16 3.92 24.22
C GLN A 2 -18.67 3.68 24.10
N ASP A 3 -17.94 4.46 24.83
CA ASP A 3 -16.49 4.58 24.87
C ASP A 3 -15.86 3.23 25.25
N TYR A 4 -15.21 2.55 24.31
CA TYR A 4 -14.54 1.25 24.54
C TYR A 4 -13.21 1.37 25.30
N SER A 5 -12.82 2.59 25.67
CA SER A 5 -11.64 2.82 26.52
C SER A 5 -11.87 2.47 27.99
N GLU A 6 -13.13 2.34 28.45
CA GLU A 6 -13.44 1.96 29.84
C GLU A 6 -13.49 0.45 30.11
N VAL A 7 -13.52 -0.40 29.08
CA VAL A 7 -13.55 -1.87 29.27
C VAL A 7 -12.16 -2.48 29.51
N LEU A 8 -11.08 -1.71 29.24
CA LEU A 8 -9.68 -2.13 29.46
C LEU A 8 -9.11 -1.66 30.82
N LEU A 9 -9.89 -0.96 31.65
CA LEU A 9 -9.49 -0.53 32.99
C LEU A 9 -10.25 -1.32 34.06
N LEU A 10 -10.08 -2.63 34.08
CA LEU A 10 -10.26 -3.40 35.32
C LEU A 10 -8.96 -3.27 36.11
N ASP A 11 -8.97 -2.34 37.07
CA ASP A 11 -7.84 -1.95 37.94
C ASP A 11 -7.21 -3.04 38.81
N ASN A 12 -7.48 -4.33 38.57
CA ASN A 12 -6.91 -5.47 39.29
C ASN A 12 -6.32 -6.57 38.40
N TRP A 13 -6.12 -6.31 37.08
CA TRP A 13 -5.62 -7.31 36.15
C TRP A 13 -4.11 -7.61 36.29
N PRO A 14 -3.21 -6.64 36.60
CA PRO A 14 -1.78 -6.91 36.75
C PRO A 14 -1.41 -7.76 37.95
N ASP A 15 -2.14 -7.65 39.08
CA ASP A 15 -1.78 -8.32 40.33
C ASP A 15 -2.19 -9.80 40.38
N ARG A 16 -3.13 -10.24 39.54
CA ARG A 16 -3.48 -11.67 39.38
C ARG A 16 -2.54 -12.42 38.44
N ILE A 17 -1.89 -11.73 37.55
CA ILE A 17 -0.92 -12.33 36.59
C ILE A 17 0.42 -12.62 37.28
N ALA A 18 0.80 -11.87 38.31
CA ALA A 18 2.09 -12.00 38.98
C ALA A 18 2.19 -13.20 39.95
N GLN A 19 1.11 -13.95 40.18
CA GLN A 19 1.10 -15.10 41.12
C GLN A 19 0.92 -16.46 40.44
N MET A 20 0.93 -16.57 39.10
CA MET A 20 0.82 -17.87 38.43
C MET A 20 2.19 -18.33 37.91
N ASP A 21 2.61 -19.52 38.40
CA ASP A 21 3.84 -20.21 38.05
C ASP A 21 4.09 -20.24 36.55
N SER A 22 5.28 -19.78 36.11
CA SER A 22 5.69 -19.57 34.74
C SER A 22 5.96 -20.83 33.88
N MET A 23 5.26 -21.94 34.11
CA MET A 23 5.46 -23.24 33.42
C MET A 23 4.20 -24.03 33.13
N THR A 24 3.08 -23.40 32.79
CA THR A 24 1.91 -24.16 32.30
C THR A 24 1.96 -24.22 30.76
N ASN A 25 2.00 -25.44 30.22
CA ASN A 25 1.95 -25.70 28.77
C ASN A 25 0.53 -25.94 28.25
N LEU A 26 -0.48 -25.55 29.03
CA LEU A 26 -1.91 -25.64 28.71
C LEU A 26 -2.58 -24.31 29.09
N TYR A 27 -3.20 -23.65 28.14
CA TYR A 27 -3.81 -22.32 28.31
C TYR A 27 -5.31 -22.37 28.05
N SER A 28 -6.13 -21.88 28.96
CA SER A 28 -7.57 -21.70 28.74
C SER A 28 -7.80 -20.57 27.74
N GLN A 29 -9.02 -20.48 27.18
CA GLN A 29 -9.42 -19.39 26.26
C GLN A 29 -9.12 -17.97 26.80
N HIS A 30 -9.19 -17.77 28.12
CA HIS A 30 -8.88 -16.48 28.76
C HIS A 30 -7.36 -16.24 28.93
N GLN A 31 -6.58 -17.30 29.07
CA GLN A 31 -5.12 -17.21 29.20
C GLN A 31 -4.43 -17.17 27.84
N ALA A 32 -5.07 -17.64 26.78
CA ALA A 32 -4.53 -17.71 25.42
C ALA A 32 -4.21 -16.32 24.82
N VAL A 33 -4.75 -15.23 25.38
CA VAL A 33 -4.38 -13.84 25.04
C VAL A 33 -2.88 -13.55 25.21
N GLN A 34 -2.19 -14.31 26.06
CA GLN A 34 -0.75 -14.16 26.33
C GLN A 34 0.14 -14.81 25.26
N LEU A 35 -0.44 -15.63 24.39
CA LEU A 35 0.27 -16.38 23.36
C LEU A 35 0.34 -15.58 22.05
N THR A 36 1.46 -15.73 21.35
CA THR A 36 1.61 -15.17 20.01
C THR A 36 0.80 -15.97 18.98
N GLN A 37 0.53 -15.39 17.83
CA GLN A 37 -0.16 -16.08 16.73
C GLN A 37 0.60 -17.34 16.29
N ASP A 38 1.94 -17.30 16.32
CA ASP A 38 2.79 -18.46 16.02
C ASP A 38 2.66 -19.59 17.04
N GLN A 39 2.33 -19.28 18.27
CA GLN A 39 2.09 -20.27 19.33
C GLN A 39 0.68 -20.85 19.29
N LEU A 40 -0.29 -20.07 18.81
CA LEU A 40 -1.69 -20.46 18.70
C LEU A 40 -2.02 -21.23 17.41
N GLY A 41 -1.41 -20.86 16.30
CA GLY A 41 -1.85 -21.27 14.95
C GLY A 41 -3.16 -20.59 14.53
N GLY A 42 -3.59 -20.81 13.28
CA GLY A 42 -4.72 -20.09 12.68
C GLY A 42 -6.06 -20.35 13.38
N LYS A 43 -6.43 -21.62 13.58
CA LYS A 43 -7.74 -21.99 14.17
C LYS A 43 -7.89 -21.50 15.62
N ALA A 44 -6.84 -21.67 16.46
CA ALA A 44 -6.91 -21.21 17.85
C ALA A 44 -6.93 -19.68 17.95
N ALA A 45 -6.23 -18.97 17.06
CA ALA A 45 -6.30 -17.51 16.99
C ALA A 45 -7.71 -17.03 16.64
N ASN A 46 -8.38 -17.69 15.68
CA ASN A 46 -9.77 -17.37 15.32
C ASN A 46 -10.75 -17.69 16.46
N LEU A 47 -10.58 -18.82 17.16
CA LEU A 47 -11.39 -19.16 18.33
C LEU A 47 -11.19 -18.17 19.49
N LEU A 48 -9.95 -17.75 19.72
CA LEU A 48 -9.64 -16.73 20.73
C LEU A 48 -10.39 -15.42 20.43
N TRP A 49 -10.29 -14.96 19.19
CA TRP A 49 -10.98 -13.76 18.76
C TRP A 49 -12.51 -13.89 18.92
N LEU A 50 -13.12 -15.01 18.48
CA LEU A 50 -14.55 -15.27 18.66
C LEU A 50 -14.96 -15.26 20.14
N SER A 51 -14.11 -15.80 21.02
CA SER A 51 -14.38 -15.84 22.48
C SER A 51 -14.29 -14.45 23.11
N LEU A 52 -13.33 -13.61 22.67
CA LEU A 52 -13.17 -12.22 23.14
C LEU A 52 -14.34 -11.33 22.70
N GLU A 53 -14.89 -11.55 21.51
CA GLU A 53 -16.08 -10.86 21.00
C GLU A 53 -17.40 -11.47 21.50
N LEU A 54 -17.33 -12.39 22.46
CA LEU A 54 -18.48 -13.01 23.14
C LEU A 54 -19.42 -13.78 22.20
N TYR A 55 -18.91 -14.33 21.10
CA TYR A 55 -19.70 -15.29 20.32
C TYR A 55 -19.89 -16.61 21.07
N PRO A 56 -20.96 -17.37 20.82
CA PRO A 56 -21.26 -18.62 21.52
C PRO A 56 -20.32 -19.76 21.10
N VAL A 57 -19.09 -19.74 21.60
CA VAL A 57 -18.06 -20.74 21.36
C VAL A 57 -18.03 -21.70 22.56
N PRO A 58 -18.01 -23.03 22.36
CA PRO A 58 -17.78 -23.98 23.46
C PRO A 58 -16.45 -23.72 24.15
N GLU A 59 -16.36 -23.91 25.46
CA GLU A 59 -15.11 -23.71 26.19
C GLU A 59 -13.96 -24.53 25.61
N TRP A 60 -12.78 -23.90 25.51
CA TRP A 60 -11.62 -24.54 24.91
C TRP A 60 -10.30 -24.15 25.60
N TRP A 61 -9.30 -25.00 25.39
CA TRP A 61 -7.93 -24.83 25.83
C TRP A 61 -6.99 -25.09 24.67
N VAL A 62 -5.78 -24.54 24.75
CA VAL A 62 -4.76 -24.71 23.71
C VAL A 62 -3.45 -25.22 24.31
N VAL A 63 -2.86 -26.19 23.62
CA VAL A 63 -1.47 -26.62 23.79
C VAL A 63 -0.64 -25.87 22.73
N PRO A 64 0.30 -24.98 23.14
CA PRO A 64 1.08 -24.17 22.21
C PRO A 64 1.92 -25.00 21.24
N SER A 65 2.21 -24.44 20.07
CA SER A 65 3.03 -25.10 19.04
C SER A 65 4.46 -25.43 19.49
N ASP A 66 4.96 -24.75 20.51
CA ASP A 66 6.29 -24.98 21.08
C ASP A 66 6.44 -26.40 21.67
N ILE A 67 5.33 -27.04 22.09
CA ILE A 67 5.33 -28.43 22.58
C ILE A 67 5.71 -29.42 21.48
N LEU A 68 5.23 -29.22 20.24
CA LEU A 68 5.66 -30.04 19.12
C LEU A 68 7.16 -29.86 18.86
N THR A 69 7.65 -28.63 18.87
CA THR A 69 9.09 -28.33 18.75
C THR A 69 9.89 -29.02 19.86
N GLN A 70 9.41 -28.99 21.10
CA GLN A 70 10.03 -29.65 22.23
C GLN A 70 10.07 -31.20 22.06
N LEU A 71 8.98 -31.80 21.62
CA LEU A 71 8.93 -33.26 21.36
C LEU A 71 9.89 -33.69 20.25
N VAL A 72 10.04 -32.85 19.20
CA VAL A 72 10.96 -33.12 18.09
C VAL A 72 12.41 -32.97 18.53
N THR A 73 12.76 -31.93 19.31
CA THR A 73 14.15 -31.59 19.64
C THR A 73 14.70 -32.38 20.81
N GLN A 74 13.86 -32.88 21.72
CA GLN A 74 14.29 -33.67 22.88
C GLN A 74 14.77 -35.08 22.51
N ASP A 75 14.27 -35.64 21.40
CA ASP A 75 14.71 -36.95 20.89
C ASP A 75 15.66 -36.74 19.70
N PRO A 76 16.98 -37.05 19.85
CA PRO A 76 17.95 -36.84 18.77
C PRO A 76 17.59 -37.56 17.47
N VAL A 77 16.93 -38.71 17.54
CA VAL A 77 16.53 -39.47 16.35
C VAL A 77 15.40 -38.75 15.61
N THR A 78 14.45 -38.20 16.32
CA THR A 78 13.34 -37.40 15.76
C THR A 78 13.86 -36.12 15.13
N ALA A 79 14.81 -35.43 15.78
CA ALA A 79 15.46 -34.24 15.26
C ALA A 79 16.23 -34.52 13.94
N GLU A 80 16.98 -35.65 13.86
CA GLU A 80 17.65 -36.08 12.65
C GLU A 80 16.67 -36.37 11.50
N MET A 81 15.53 -37.00 11.80
CA MET A 81 14.49 -37.28 10.79
C MET A 81 13.90 -36.00 10.22
N VAL A 82 13.64 -34.97 11.05
CA VAL A 82 13.17 -33.66 10.56
C VAL A 82 14.26 -32.99 9.70
N GLN A 83 15.52 -33.06 10.11
CA GLN A 83 16.62 -32.51 9.32
C GLN A 83 16.75 -33.18 7.95
N ARG A 84 16.49 -34.48 7.83
CA ARG A 84 16.44 -35.15 6.52
C ARG A 84 15.30 -34.63 5.63
N LEU A 85 14.15 -34.32 6.20
CA LEU A 85 13.03 -33.74 5.46
C LEU A 85 13.36 -32.34 4.88
N THR A 86 14.28 -31.57 5.49
CA THR A 86 14.68 -30.26 4.97
C THR A 86 15.50 -30.33 3.69
N THR A 87 16.09 -31.49 3.39
CA THR A 87 16.87 -31.69 2.16
C THR A 87 16.06 -32.16 0.97
N VAL A 88 14.76 -32.39 1.18
CA VAL A 88 13.83 -32.91 0.18
C VAL A 88 13.36 -31.78 -0.74
N THR A 89 13.32 -32.05 -2.06
CA THR A 89 12.80 -31.10 -3.07
C THR A 89 11.36 -31.39 -3.46
N ALA A 90 10.69 -30.46 -4.11
CA ALA A 90 9.28 -30.57 -4.51
C ALA A 90 9.00 -31.73 -5.50
N ASP A 91 10.02 -32.26 -6.18
CA ASP A 91 9.91 -33.32 -7.17
C ASP A 91 9.88 -34.74 -6.57
N ILE A 92 9.93 -34.88 -5.24
CA ILE A 92 9.90 -36.18 -4.56
C ILE A 92 8.57 -36.92 -4.84
N SER A 93 8.64 -38.23 -5.04
CA SER A 93 7.41 -39.03 -5.15
C SER A 93 6.68 -39.13 -3.81
N LEU A 94 5.36 -39.29 -3.86
CA LEU A 94 4.53 -39.46 -2.64
C LEU A 94 4.98 -40.66 -1.79
N GLU A 95 5.37 -41.76 -2.44
CA GLU A 95 5.82 -42.98 -1.77
C GLU A 95 7.13 -42.74 -1.01
N ALA A 96 8.11 -42.10 -1.65
CA ALA A 96 9.39 -41.77 -1.01
C ALA A 96 9.22 -40.75 0.14
N LEU A 97 8.29 -39.80 -0.01
CA LEU A 97 7.98 -38.84 1.06
C LEU A 97 7.31 -39.55 2.24
N GLU A 98 6.42 -40.50 1.97
CA GLU A 98 5.77 -41.34 3.00
C GLU A 98 6.79 -42.21 3.75
N GLU A 99 7.73 -42.82 3.05
CA GLU A 99 8.80 -43.63 3.69
C GLU A 99 9.64 -42.81 4.67
N LEU A 100 9.89 -41.53 4.37
CA LEU A 100 10.62 -40.62 5.24
C LEU A 100 9.75 -40.10 6.40
N ALA A 101 8.47 -39.82 6.17
CA ALA A 101 7.58 -39.19 7.14
C ALA A 101 6.92 -40.20 8.13
N ALA A 102 6.62 -41.44 7.69
CA ALA A 102 5.92 -42.40 8.51
C ALA A 102 6.67 -42.78 9.82
N PRO A 103 8.01 -43.02 9.81
CA PRO A 103 8.75 -43.30 11.05
C PRO A 103 8.74 -42.11 12.02
N LEU A 104 8.82 -40.87 11.49
CA LEU A 104 8.74 -39.67 12.28
C LEU A 104 7.38 -39.53 12.96
N ARG A 105 6.29 -39.71 12.22
CA ARG A 105 4.93 -39.66 12.76
C ARG A 105 4.75 -40.72 13.86
N GLN A 106 5.19 -41.96 13.63
CA GLN A 106 5.07 -43.03 14.60
C GLN A 106 5.79 -42.70 15.92
N ARG A 107 6.99 -42.09 15.85
CA ARG A 107 7.71 -41.68 17.06
C ARG A 107 7.00 -40.59 17.83
N ILE A 108 6.48 -39.55 17.15
CA ILE A 108 5.72 -38.48 17.79
C ILE A 108 4.42 -39.02 18.41
N GLN A 109 3.73 -39.95 17.75
CA GLN A 109 2.52 -40.57 18.26
C GLN A 109 2.77 -41.38 19.54
N GLN A 110 3.95 -42.00 19.67
CA GLN A 110 4.35 -42.79 20.82
C GLN A 110 5.05 -41.96 21.91
N ALA A 111 5.26 -40.66 21.69
CA ALA A 111 5.93 -39.80 22.64
C ALA A 111 5.10 -39.58 23.90
N GLN A 112 5.77 -39.44 25.04
CA GLN A 112 5.11 -39.05 26.29
C GLN A 112 5.01 -37.53 26.38
N LEU A 113 3.83 -37.02 26.72
CA LEU A 113 3.67 -35.60 26.93
C LEU A 113 4.58 -35.07 28.05
N PRO A 114 5.22 -33.93 27.90
CA PRO A 114 6.01 -33.30 28.96
C PRO A 114 5.22 -33.17 30.27
N ALA A 115 5.90 -33.32 31.40
CA ALA A 115 5.25 -33.22 32.72
C ALA A 115 4.58 -31.84 32.93
N GLY A 116 5.12 -30.77 32.35
CA GLY A 116 4.55 -29.41 32.35
C GLY A 116 3.21 -29.31 31.59
N LEU A 117 2.88 -30.26 30.70
CA LEU A 117 1.58 -30.35 30.06
C LEU A 117 0.68 -31.40 30.72
N ARG A 118 1.22 -32.58 31.02
CA ARG A 118 0.42 -33.70 31.54
C ARG A 118 -0.24 -33.39 32.89
N LYS A 119 0.43 -32.65 33.78
CA LYS A 119 -0.12 -32.28 35.10
C LYS A 119 -1.29 -31.29 34.98
N PRO A 120 -1.18 -30.17 34.28
CA PRO A 120 -2.31 -29.26 34.07
C PRO A 120 -3.48 -29.95 33.35
N LEU A 121 -3.18 -30.77 32.33
CA LEU A 121 -4.22 -31.55 31.64
C LEU A 121 -4.97 -32.50 32.57
N SER A 122 -4.25 -33.19 33.46
CA SER A 122 -4.89 -34.08 34.47
C SER A 122 -5.76 -33.26 35.44
N ALA A 123 -5.32 -32.10 35.88
CA ALA A 123 -6.10 -31.22 36.75
C ALA A 123 -7.37 -30.72 36.02
N LEU A 124 -7.24 -30.24 34.77
CA LEU A 124 -8.38 -29.86 33.98
C LEU A 124 -9.43 -30.96 33.84
N LEU A 125 -9.01 -32.19 33.50
CA LEU A 125 -9.93 -33.28 33.27
C LEU A 125 -10.57 -33.82 34.57
N ALA A 126 -9.95 -33.55 35.71
CA ALA A 126 -10.56 -33.86 37.01
C ALA A 126 -11.77 -32.94 37.30
N ASP A 127 -11.78 -31.72 36.80
CA ASP A 127 -12.91 -30.80 36.92
C ASP A 127 -14.06 -31.15 35.95
N TYR A 128 -13.79 -31.98 34.92
CA TYR A 128 -14.77 -32.38 33.89
C TYR A 128 -14.80 -33.89 33.63
N PRO A 129 -15.12 -34.70 34.64
CA PRO A 129 -14.98 -36.18 34.58
C PRO A 129 -15.87 -36.85 33.53
N ASP A 130 -17.07 -36.32 33.30
CA ASP A 130 -18.07 -36.85 32.35
C ASP A 130 -18.14 -36.13 31.02
N THR A 131 -17.21 -35.22 30.77
CA THR A 131 -17.20 -34.36 29.55
C THR A 131 -16.37 -35.01 28.46
N PHE A 132 -16.92 -35.03 27.25
CA PHE A 132 -16.16 -35.33 26.03
C PHE A 132 -15.52 -34.07 25.47
N PHE A 133 -14.38 -34.28 24.83
CA PHE A 133 -13.62 -33.21 24.17
C PHE A 133 -13.35 -33.56 22.71
N SER A 134 -13.26 -32.52 21.86
CA SER A 134 -12.63 -32.60 20.55
C SER A 134 -11.17 -32.17 20.68
N VAL A 135 -10.26 -32.88 19.98
CA VAL A 135 -8.83 -32.56 19.92
C VAL A 135 -8.50 -32.27 18.46
N ARG A 136 -8.16 -31.01 18.19
CA ARG A 136 -8.05 -30.45 16.80
C ARG A 136 -6.70 -29.82 16.59
N SER A 137 -6.17 -29.90 15.36
CA SER A 137 -4.95 -29.17 14.95
C SER A 137 -5.20 -27.67 14.78
N SER A 138 -4.14 -26.88 15.05
CA SER A 138 -4.09 -25.47 14.75
C SER A 138 -2.68 -25.13 14.26
N ALA A 139 -2.46 -25.26 12.96
CA ALA A 139 -1.16 -24.98 12.37
C ALA A 139 -1.02 -23.52 11.93
N ILE A 140 0.22 -23.07 11.85
CA ILE A 140 0.53 -21.76 11.27
C ILE A 140 0.23 -21.80 9.78
N GLY A 141 -0.53 -20.80 9.30
CA GLY A 141 -0.94 -20.71 7.90
C GLY A 141 -2.06 -21.64 7.48
N GLU A 142 -2.68 -22.40 8.41
CA GLU A 142 -3.80 -23.31 8.10
C GLU A 142 -5.03 -22.56 7.56
N ASP A 143 -5.28 -21.33 8.05
CA ASP A 143 -6.40 -20.47 7.68
C ASP A 143 -5.93 -19.09 7.17
N ALA A 144 -4.72 -18.99 6.59
CA ALA A 144 -4.20 -17.77 6.02
C ALA A 144 -4.82 -17.49 4.63
N ASP A 145 -4.96 -16.21 4.29
CA ASP A 145 -5.61 -15.75 3.05
C ASP A 145 -5.05 -16.38 1.75
N ASN A 146 -3.79 -16.84 1.78
CA ASN A 146 -3.08 -17.38 0.61
C ASN A 146 -2.76 -18.88 0.68
N ALA A 147 -3.04 -19.56 1.80
CA ALA A 147 -2.71 -20.96 1.97
C ALA A 147 -3.80 -21.67 2.79
N SER A 148 -4.49 -22.62 2.18
CA SER A 148 -5.48 -23.45 2.88
C SER A 148 -4.95 -24.89 3.06
N PHE A 149 -4.62 -25.25 4.30
CA PHE A 149 -4.34 -26.64 4.69
C PHE A 149 -5.62 -27.41 5.06
N ALA A 150 -6.79 -26.93 4.62
CA ALA A 150 -8.07 -27.52 4.98
C ALA A 150 -8.12 -29.03 4.71
N GLY A 151 -8.47 -29.82 5.72
CA GLY A 151 -8.62 -31.27 5.64
C GLY A 151 -7.31 -32.07 5.52
N GLN A 152 -6.14 -31.46 5.78
CA GLN A 152 -4.85 -32.15 5.68
C GLN A 152 -4.32 -32.66 7.03
N MET A 153 -4.89 -32.20 8.12
CA MET A 153 -4.53 -32.59 9.49
C MET A 153 -5.71 -33.25 10.21
N ASP A 154 -5.39 -34.08 11.17
CA ASP A 154 -6.37 -34.90 11.84
C ASP A 154 -7.09 -34.15 12.97
N SER A 155 -8.35 -34.51 13.21
CA SER A 155 -9.16 -34.10 14.37
C SER A 155 -9.82 -35.31 14.98
N TYR A 156 -9.90 -35.36 16.31
CA TYR A 156 -10.49 -36.46 17.08
C TYR A 156 -11.65 -35.94 17.90
N LEU A 157 -12.84 -36.46 17.65
CA LEU A 157 -14.07 -36.11 18.35
C LEU A 157 -14.36 -37.09 19.47
N PHE A 158 -15.14 -36.67 20.48
CA PHE A 158 -15.60 -37.45 21.61
C PHE A 158 -14.49 -38.24 22.35
N GLN A 159 -13.43 -37.52 22.72
CA GLN A 159 -12.35 -38.03 23.52
C GLN A 159 -12.63 -37.74 25.00
N GLN A 160 -12.38 -38.73 25.88
CA GLN A 160 -12.60 -38.64 27.33
C GLN A 160 -11.45 -39.26 28.11
N GLY A 161 -11.04 -38.63 29.18
CA GLY A 161 -10.01 -39.13 30.08
C GLY A 161 -8.59 -38.82 29.65
N LEU A 162 -7.65 -38.84 30.61
CA LEU A 162 -6.30 -38.34 30.43
C LEU A 162 -5.50 -39.09 29.34
N ASP A 163 -5.62 -40.42 29.33
CA ASP A 163 -4.80 -41.22 28.41
C ASP A 163 -5.29 -41.11 26.97
N ALA A 164 -6.63 -41.07 26.74
CA ALA A 164 -7.20 -40.91 25.41
C ALA A 164 -6.88 -39.52 24.85
N ILE A 165 -7.05 -38.45 25.63
CA ILE A 165 -6.76 -37.09 25.20
C ILE A 165 -5.26 -36.89 24.98
N SER A 166 -4.40 -37.44 25.87
CA SER A 166 -2.94 -37.39 25.69
C SER A 166 -2.49 -38.07 24.39
N ALA A 167 -3.03 -39.22 24.09
CA ALA A 167 -2.76 -39.94 22.85
C ALA A 167 -3.25 -39.13 21.63
N SER A 168 -4.45 -38.56 21.68
CA SER A 168 -4.99 -37.72 20.58
C SER A 168 -4.15 -36.49 20.36
N ILE A 169 -3.61 -35.83 21.40
CA ILE A 169 -2.69 -34.69 21.25
C ILE A 169 -1.44 -35.08 20.45
N CYS A 170 -0.81 -36.21 20.80
CA CYS A 170 0.36 -36.71 20.09
C CYS A 170 0.06 -37.06 18.62
N VAL A 171 -1.08 -37.68 18.35
CA VAL A 171 -1.50 -38.04 16.99
C VAL A 171 -1.82 -36.80 16.16
N VAL A 172 -2.51 -35.81 16.73
CA VAL A 172 -2.79 -34.54 16.08
C VAL A 172 -1.50 -33.76 15.77
N MET A 173 -0.53 -33.73 16.70
CA MET A 173 0.78 -33.13 16.44
C MET A 173 1.54 -33.87 15.35
N ALA A 174 1.49 -35.21 15.33
CA ALA A 174 2.14 -36.01 14.28
C ALA A 174 1.52 -35.78 12.90
N SER A 175 0.24 -35.41 12.81
CA SER A 175 -0.45 -35.16 11.54
C SER A 175 0.12 -33.95 10.77
N ALA A 176 0.85 -33.06 11.45
CA ALA A 176 1.58 -31.98 10.80
C ALA A 176 2.67 -32.49 9.83
N PHE A 177 3.08 -33.73 9.98
CA PHE A 177 4.01 -34.45 9.10
C PHE A 177 3.31 -35.47 8.19
N ASN A 178 2.01 -35.34 7.97
CA ASN A 178 1.29 -36.13 6.96
C ASN A 178 1.83 -35.81 5.57
N THR A 179 1.94 -36.83 4.72
CA THR A 179 2.52 -36.72 3.36
C THR A 179 1.85 -35.61 2.53
N ARG A 180 0.52 -35.47 2.66
CA ARG A 180 -0.23 -34.40 1.98
C ARG A 180 0.18 -33.01 2.49
N ALA A 181 0.34 -32.84 3.81
CA ALA A 181 0.76 -31.57 4.40
C ALA A 181 2.20 -31.20 4.02
N LEU A 182 3.10 -32.18 4.02
CA LEU A 182 4.50 -32.00 3.60
C LEU A 182 4.59 -31.67 2.12
N GLN A 183 3.88 -32.40 1.24
CA GLN A 183 3.85 -32.14 -0.19
C GLN A 183 3.33 -30.75 -0.51
N TYR A 184 2.27 -30.32 0.17
CA TYR A 184 1.75 -28.95 0.01
C TYR A 184 2.79 -27.89 0.38
N ARG A 185 3.53 -28.08 1.49
CA ARG A 185 4.61 -27.17 1.90
C ARG A 185 5.73 -27.13 0.87
N LEU A 186 6.20 -28.28 0.40
CA LEU A 186 7.25 -28.38 -0.61
C LEU A 186 6.87 -27.68 -1.93
N HIS A 187 5.63 -27.89 -2.42
CA HIS A 187 5.16 -27.22 -3.63
C HIS A 187 4.98 -25.71 -3.49
N ARG A 188 4.76 -25.23 -2.26
CA ARG A 188 4.64 -23.80 -1.96
C ARG A 188 5.95 -23.14 -1.51
N GLY A 189 7.03 -23.89 -1.43
CA GLY A 189 8.30 -23.41 -0.93
C GLY A 189 8.30 -23.02 0.56
N ILE A 190 7.35 -23.56 1.34
CA ILE A 190 7.27 -23.31 2.78
C ILE A 190 8.29 -24.21 3.50
N PRO A 191 9.20 -23.66 4.32
CA PRO A 191 10.22 -24.44 5.01
C PRO A 191 9.66 -25.60 5.83
N VAL A 192 10.32 -26.76 5.81
CA VAL A 192 9.90 -27.98 6.50
C VAL A 192 10.58 -28.11 7.87
N ASP A 193 11.61 -27.32 8.15
CA ASP A 193 12.36 -27.28 9.41
C ASP A 193 11.61 -26.55 10.55
N ASN A 194 10.65 -25.70 10.21
CA ASN A 194 9.88 -24.90 11.16
C ASN A 194 8.38 -25.27 11.14
N ILE A 195 8.08 -26.56 11.21
CA ILE A 195 6.70 -27.02 11.32
C ILE A 195 6.22 -26.80 12.76
N ARG A 196 5.27 -25.86 12.90
CA ARG A 196 4.62 -25.53 14.17
C ARG A 196 3.14 -25.86 14.06
N SER A 197 2.64 -26.63 15.03
CA SER A 197 1.22 -26.96 15.15
C SER A 197 0.83 -26.95 16.61
N ALA A 198 -0.07 -26.06 16.98
CA ALA A 198 -0.75 -26.09 18.27
C ALA A 198 -1.88 -27.12 18.24
N VAL A 199 -2.38 -27.49 19.42
CA VAL A 199 -3.51 -28.39 19.55
C VAL A 199 -4.60 -27.75 20.40
N ILE A 200 -5.82 -27.72 19.86
CA ILE A 200 -7.01 -27.21 20.52
C ILE A 200 -7.70 -28.40 21.22
N ILE A 201 -8.03 -28.23 22.50
CA ILE A 201 -8.86 -29.13 23.28
C ILE A 201 -10.15 -28.38 23.58
N GLN A 202 -11.26 -28.72 22.93
CA GLN A 202 -12.53 -27.99 23.03
C GLN A 202 -13.62 -28.93 23.59
N LYS A 203 -14.48 -28.44 24.49
CA LYS A 203 -15.65 -29.19 24.94
C LYS A 203 -16.49 -29.62 23.75
N MET A 204 -16.79 -30.89 23.68
CA MET A 204 -17.59 -31.45 22.61
C MET A 204 -19.07 -31.12 22.83
N VAL A 205 -19.72 -30.62 21.78
CA VAL A 205 -21.17 -30.45 21.71
C VAL A 205 -21.73 -31.61 20.88
N ASP A 206 -22.54 -32.47 21.50
CA ASP A 206 -23.26 -33.53 20.80
C ASP A 206 -24.47 -32.91 20.07
N GLY A 207 -24.19 -32.33 18.90
CA GLY A 207 -25.16 -31.56 18.14
C GLY A 207 -26.31 -32.37 17.59
N GLU A 208 -27.51 -31.83 17.66
CA GLU A 208 -28.73 -32.37 17.02
C GLU A 208 -28.73 -32.09 15.53
N VAL A 209 -28.31 -30.88 15.19
CA VAL A 209 -28.14 -30.37 13.83
C VAL A 209 -26.80 -29.61 13.74
N SER A 210 -26.05 -29.89 12.72
CA SER A 210 -24.77 -29.20 12.50
C SER A 210 -24.61 -28.87 11.04
N GLY A 211 -23.69 -27.93 10.75
CA GLY A 211 -23.47 -27.53 9.38
C GLY A 211 -22.37 -26.51 9.19
N VAL A 212 -22.34 -26.01 7.98
CA VAL A 212 -21.43 -24.94 7.54
C VAL A 212 -22.25 -23.80 6.99
N MET A 213 -21.85 -22.57 7.31
CA MET A 213 -22.41 -21.36 6.74
C MET A 213 -21.34 -20.57 6.01
N PHE A 214 -21.61 -20.27 4.75
CA PHE A 214 -20.83 -19.33 3.97
C PHE A 214 -21.52 -17.96 3.97
N THR A 215 -20.84 -16.91 4.41
CA THR A 215 -21.40 -15.55 4.42
C THR A 215 -21.29 -14.84 3.06
N ALA A 216 -20.91 -15.55 2.02
CA ALA A 216 -21.07 -15.25 0.61
C ALA A 216 -21.28 -16.57 -0.12
N ASN A 217 -22.01 -16.59 -1.21
CA ASN A 217 -22.27 -17.82 -1.94
C ASN A 217 -21.00 -18.28 -2.69
N PRO A 218 -20.38 -19.42 -2.30
CA PRO A 218 -19.11 -19.87 -2.86
C PRO A 218 -19.23 -20.37 -4.32
N VAL A 219 -20.46 -20.65 -4.78
CA VAL A 219 -20.73 -21.14 -6.13
C VAL A 219 -20.96 -19.97 -7.11
N THR A 220 -21.78 -19.00 -6.69
CA THR A 220 -22.14 -17.86 -7.55
C THR A 220 -21.26 -16.64 -7.33
N GLY A 221 -20.51 -16.58 -6.24
CA GLY A 221 -19.74 -15.42 -5.81
C GLY A 221 -20.58 -14.29 -5.22
N SER A 222 -21.91 -14.48 -5.11
CA SER A 222 -22.81 -13.44 -4.59
C SER A 222 -22.49 -13.12 -3.13
N ARG A 223 -22.29 -11.84 -2.84
CA ARG A 223 -22.11 -11.31 -1.48
C ARG A 223 -23.43 -10.81 -0.87
N GLN A 224 -24.54 -10.99 -1.58
CA GLN A 224 -25.88 -10.68 -1.08
C GLN A 224 -26.58 -11.90 -0.52
N HIS A 225 -26.11 -13.10 -0.84
CA HIS A 225 -26.66 -14.37 -0.41
C HIS A 225 -25.62 -15.19 0.29
N GLY A 226 -25.90 -15.61 1.51
CA GLY A 226 -25.16 -16.66 2.20
C GLY A 226 -25.70 -18.03 1.83
N LEU A 227 -24.88 -19.06 2.02
CA LEU A 227 -25.28 -20.46 1.84
C LEU A 227 -25.09 -21.20 3.15
N ILE A 228 -26.14 -21.85 3.63
CA ILE A 228 -26.11 -22.70 4.82
C ILE A 228 -26.33 -24.14 4.37
N SER A 229 -25.37 -25.02 4.67
CA SER A 229 -25.49 -26.45 4.45
C SER A 229 -25.60 -27.15 5.81
N SER A 230 -26.62 -28.00 6.01
CA SER A 230 -26.89 -28.61 7.30
C SER A 230 -27.35 -30.08 7.21
N THR A 231 -27.02 -30.84 8.24
CA THR A 231 -27.44 -32.24 8.39
C THR A 231 -27.76 -32.57 9.84
N TRP A 232 -28.40 -33.70 10.07
CA TRP A 232 -28.61 -34.23 11.40
C TRP A 232 -27.31 -34.76 12.03
N GLY A 233 -27.13 -34.56 13.33
CA GLY A 233 -25.98 -35.05 14.09
C GLY A 233 -24.79 -34.09 14.06
N VAL A 234 -23.57 -34.60 14.12
CA VAL A 234 -22.35 -33.78 14.24
C VAL A 234 -21.82 -33.28 12.89
N GLY A 235 -21.19 -32.11 12.89
CA GLY A 235 -20.77 -31.41 11.69
C GLY A 235 -19.69 -32.11 10.86
N GLU A 236 -18.98 -33.10 11.41
CA GLU A 236 -18.00 -33.91 10.67
C GLU A 236 -18.60 -34.56 9.43
N GLY A 237 -19.89 -35.00 9.49
CA GLY A 237 -20.60 -35.59 8.35
C GLY A 237 -20.79 -34.62 7.16
N VAL A 238 -20.89 -33.31 7.43
CA VAL A 238 -20.93 -32.27 6.35
C VAL A 238 -19.55 -32.06 5.76
N VAL A 239 -18.52 -31.94 6.60
CA VAL A 239 -17.16 -31.64 6.17
C VAL A 239 -16.52 -32.82 5.44
N SER A 240 -16.77 -34.04 5.87
CA SER A 240 -16.29 -35.28 5.19
C SER A 240 -17.06 -35.60 3.91
N GLY A 241 -18.27 -35.06 3.75
CA GLY A 241 -19.16 -35.39 2.63
C GLY A 241 -19.84 -36.78 2.80
N GLU A 242 -19.87 -37.37 4.00
CA GLU A 242 -20.50 -38.66 4.27
C GLU A 242 -22.02 -38.55 4.42
N CYS A 243 -22.53 -37.36 4.74
CA CYS A 243 -23.95 -37.14 4.97
C CYS A 243 -24.51 -36.20 3.89
N ASP A 244 -25.74 -36.51 3.40
CA ASP A 244 -26.48 -35.56 2.55
C ASP A 244 -26.93 -34.35 3.37
N THR A 245 -26.92 -33.16 2.74
CA THR A 245 -27.19 -31.90 3.43
C THR A 245 -28.35 -31.14 2.79
N ASP A 246 -29.19 -30.54 3.62
CA ASP A 246 -30.10 -29.50 3.19
C ASP A 246 -29.31 -28.22 2.88
N GLU A 247 -29.70 -27.51 1.85
CA GLU A 247 -29.10 -26.23 1.48
C GLU A 247 -30.09 -25.08 1.59
N PHE A 248 -29.71 -24.03 2.31
CA PHE A 248 -30.49 -22.80 2.45
C PHE A 248 -29.69 -21.63 1.91
N SER A 249 -30.19 -21.05 0.82
CA SER A 249 -29.64 -19.79 0.30
C SER A 249 -30.41 -18.63 0.96
N VAL A 250 -29.77 -17.93 1.87
CA VAL A 250 -30.40 -16.84 2.65
C VAL A 250 -29.88 -15.49 2.16
N HIS A 251 -30.81 -14.56 1.89
CA HIS A 251 -30.43 -13.18 1.60
C HIS A 251 -29.90 -12.50 2.86
N LEU A 252 -28.66 -12.01 2.83
CA LEU A 252 -27.94 -11.50 4.01
C LEU A 252 -28.54 -10.22 4.62
N PHE A 253 -29.37 -9.48 3.86
CA PHE A 253 -29.94 -8.18 4.26
C PHE A 253 -31.48 -8.11 4.16
N LYS A 254 -32.15 -9.20 3.74
CA LYS A 254 -33.60 -9.28 3.63
C LYS A 254 -34.07 -10.61 4.19
N ASP A 255 -35.35 -10.72 4.50
CA ASP A 255 -35.97 -11.97 4.97
C ASP A 255 -36.46 -12.81 3.80
N GLU A 256 -35.50 -13.32 3.00
CA GLU A 256 -35.71 -14.17 1.82
C GLU A 256 -34.84 -15.43 1.98
N ILE A 257 -35.47 -16.62 1.87
CA ILE A 257 -34.80 -17.94 1.97
C ILE A 257 -35.21 -18.79 0.79
N GLU A 258 -34.26 -19.29 0.03
CA GLU A 258 -34.45 -20.38 -0.93
C GLU A 258 -33.97 -21.69 -0.29
N ARG A 259 -34.79 -22.76 -0.40
CA ARG A 259 -34.55 -24.04 0.23
C ARG A 259 -34.36 -25.14 -0.79
N ARG A 260 -33.35 -25.97 -0.57
CA ARG A 260 -33.14 -27.22 -1.30
C ARG A 260 -33.04 -28.35 -0.28
N ILE A 261 -34.15 -29.03 -0.04
CA ILE A 261 -34.25 -30.14 0.91
C ILE A 261 -33.94 -31.43 0.17
N VAL A 262 -33.10 -32.28 0.76
CA VAL A 262 -32.67 -33.55 0.19
C VAL A 262 -33.03 -34.72 1.12
N GLU A 263 -33.04 -35.96 0.58
CA GLU A 263 -33.22 -37.16 1.38
C GLU A 263 -31.93 -37.44 2.19
N LYS A 264 -32.02 -37.28 3.51
CA LYS A 264 -30.92 -37.51 4.44
C LYS A 264 -31.07 -38.93 5.03
N ARG A 265 -30.35 -39.93 4.52
CA ARG A 265 -30.47 -41.32 4.92
C ARG A 265 -29.67 -41.65 6.16
N VAL A 266 -28.56 -40.99 6.38
CA VAL A 266 -27.60 -41.24 7.46
C VAL A 266 -27.22 -39.98 8.19
N ALA A 267 -26.91 -40.10 9.47
CA ALA A 267 -26.33 -39.06 10.30
C ALA A 267 -25.07 -39.60 10.97
N LEU A 268 -24.09 -38.75 11.17
CA LEU A 268 -22.92 -39.04 11.98
C LEU A 268 -23.22 -38.65 13.42
N VAL A 269 -23.15 -39.61 14.33
CA VAL A 269 -23.49 -39.42 15.76
C VAL A 269 -22.43 -40.05 16.67
N PHE A 270 -22.46 -39.70 17.95
CA PHE A 270 -21.58 -40.28 18.95
C PHE A 270 -21.70 -41.84 18.99
N ASP A 271 -20.54 -42.52 18.92
CA ASP A 271 -20.50 -43.99 19.05
C ASP A 271 -20.67 -44.43 20.52
N LYS A 272 -21.92 -44.68 20.89
CA LYS A 272 -22.28 -45.17 22.24
C LYS A 272 -21.72 -46.54 22.58
N THR A 273 -21.35 -47.35 21.58
CA THR A 273 -20.80 -48.69 21.77
C THR A 273 -19.33 -48.62 22.15
N ARG A 274 -18.56 -47.80 21.44
CA ARG A 274 -17.12 -47.61 21.71
C ARG A 274 -16.86 -46.56 22.78
N GLN A 275 -17.87 -45.77 23.17
CA GLN A 275 -17.76 -44.62 24.08
C GLN A 275 -16.69 -43.61 23.64
N ARG A 276 -16.45 -43.50 22.34
CA ARG A 276 -15.52 -42.56 21.72
C ARG A 276 -15.74 -42.45 20.21
N GLY A 277 -15.44 -41.27 19.63
CA GLY A 277 -15.54 -41.06 18.20
C GLY A 277 -16.98 -41.02 17.70
N THR A 278 -17.13 -41.15 16.40
CA THR A 278 -18.40 -41.08 15.68
C THR A 278 -18.73 -42.35 14.94
N VAL A 279 -20.02 -42.58 14.69
CA VAL A 279 -20.54 -43.73 13.93
C VAL A 279 -21.70 -43.26 13.05
N THR A 280 -21.79 -43.79 11.85
CA THR A 280 -22.90 -43.56 10.93
C THR A 280 -24.15 -44.29 11.42
N GLN A 281 -25.24 -43.56 11.64
CA GLN A 281 -26.55 -44.08 12.06
C GLN A 281 -27.61 -43.78 11.00
N ASN A 282 -28.48 -44.74 10.69
CA ASN A 282 -29.60 -44.51 9.79
C ASN A 282 -30.65 -43.59 10.46
N ILE A 283 -31.14 -42.61 9.68
CA ILE A 283 -32.19 -41.69 10.09
C ILE A 283 -33.56 -42.34 9.92
N GLU A 284 -34.46 -42.12 10.85
CA GLU A 284 -35.85 -42.60 10.77
C GLU A 284 -36.53 -42.05 9.50
N GLN A 285 -37.31 -42.90 8.80
CA GLN A 285 -37.91 -42.55 7.50
C GLN A 285 -38.74 -41.25 7.53
N ALA A 286 -39.39 -40.94 8.66
CA ALA A 286 -40.17 -39.71 8.85
C ALA A 286 -39.29 -38.46 8.85
N SER A 287 -38.03 -38.58 9.28
CA SER A 287 -37.08 -37.45 9.41
C SER A 287 -36.16 -37.28 8.21
N GLN A 288 -36.16 -38.25 7.25
CA GLN A 288 -35.23 -38.19 6.11
C GLN A 288 -35.47 -37.00 5.20
N TRP A 289 -36.73 -36.55 5.04
CA TRP A 289 -37.12 -35.41 4.21
C TRP A 289 -37.50 -34.17 5.04
N ALA A 290 -37.41 -34.24 6.38
CA ALA A 290 -37.71 -33.11 7.25
C ALA A 290 -36.59 -32.02 7.10
N GLU A 291 -36.99 -30.77 7.10
CA GLU A 291 -36.06 -29.64 7.15
C GLU A 291 -35.22 -29.70 8.42
N THR A 292 -33.91 -29.58 8.29
CA THR A 292 -32.98 -29.63 9.42
C THR A 292 -33.01 -28.36 10.28
N LEU A 293 -33.41 -27.23 9.69
CA LEU A 293 -33.44 -25.90 10.34
C LEU A 293 -34.82 -25.26 10.20
N THR A 294 -35.22 -24.54 11.23
CA THR A 294 -36.36 -23.61 11.21
C THR A 294 -35.93 -22.24 10.70
N ASP A 295 -36.88 -21.41 10.23
CA ASP A 295 -36.63 -20.04 9.76
C ASP A 295 -35.93 -19.19 10.85
N VAL A 296 -36.31 -19.35 12.10
CA VAL A 296 -35.70 -18.64 13.24
C VAL A 296 -34.22 -19.00 13.37
N GLN A 297 -33.86 -20.27 13.22
CA GLN A 297 -32.48 -20.74 13.29
C GLN A 297 -31.68 -20.27 12.07
N ILE A 298 -32.25 -20.27 10.85
CA ILE A 298 -31.62 -19.77 9.65
C ILE A 298 -31.30 -18.27 9.77
N TYR A 299 -32.25 -17.47 10.27
CA TYR A 299 -32.01 -16.05 10.48
C TYR A 299 -31.01 -15.77 11.62
N ALA A 300 -31.05 -16.57 12.70
CA ALA A 300 -30.04 -16.45 13.75
C ALA A 300 -28.61 -16.74 13.23
N LEU A 301 -28.44 -17.78 12.41
CA LEU A 301 -27.19 -18.09 11.72
C LEU A 301 -26.76 -16.96 10.80
N ARG A 302 -27.68 -16.44 9.97
CA ARG A 302 -27.43 -15.27 9.10
C ARG A 302 -26.89 -14.08 9.89
N ASP A 303 -27.56 -13.74 10.99
CA ASP A 303 -27.23 -12.54 11.76
C ASP A 303 -25.90 -12.67 12.48
N ILE A 304 -25.61 -13.84 13.05
CA ILE A 304 -24.29 -14.16 13.63
C ILE A 304 -23.23 -14.19 12.53
N GLY A 305 -23.48 -14.86 11.41
CA GLY A 305 -22.55 -14.92 10.28
C GLY A 305 -22.23 -13.55 9.72
N ASN A 306 -23.22 -12.69 9.56
CA ASN A 306 -23.02 -11.31 9.14
C ASN A 306 -22.23 -10.49 10.17
N SER A 307 -22.44 -10.75 11.46
CA SER A 307 -21.66 -10.10 12.51
C SER A 307 -20.20 -10.51 12.45
N ILE A 308 -19.91 -11.82 12.35
CA ILE A 308 -18.55 -12.36 12.23
C ILE A 308 -17.87 -11.82 10.96
N ALA A 309 -18.54 -11.88 9.80
CA ALA A 309 -17.99 -11.38 8.54
C ALA A 309 -17.70 -9.87 8.57
N ARG A 310 -18.53 -9.07 9.26
CA ARG A 310 -18.30 -7.63 9.47
C ARG A 310 -17.06 -7.37 10.32
N HIS A 311 -16.89 -8.10 11.41
CA HIS A 311 -15.72 -7.96 12.27
C HIS A 311 -14.42 -8.41 11.56
N CYS A 312 -14.46 -9.55 10.85
CA CYS A 312 -13.30 -10.05 10.09
C CYS A 312 -13.00 -9.23 8.85
N GLY A 313 -13.94 -8.41 8.37
CA GLY A 313 -13.75 -7.59 7.16
C GLY A 313 -13.84 -8.34 5.84
N CYS A 314 -14.06 -9.65 5.85
CA CYS A 314 -14.15 -10.50 4.67
C CYS A 314 -15.19 -11.61 4.86
N PRO A 315 -15.74 -12.18 3.75
CA PRO A 315 -16.64 -13.32 3.84
C PRO A 315 -16.03 -14.51 4.57
N GLN A 316 -16.86 -15.19 5.36
CA GLN A 316 -16.43 -16.25 6.26
C GLN A 316 -17.13 -17.57 5.94
N ASP A 317 -16.39 -18.65 6.14
CA ASP A 317 -16.81 -20.04 6.22
C ASP A 317 -16.87 -20.40 7.71
N ILE A 318 -18.08 -20.70 8.20
CA ILE A 318 -18.37 -20.84 9.64
C ILE A 318 -18.91 -22.22 9.90
N GLU A 319 -18.23 -23.01 10.73
CA GLU A 319 -18.71 -24.29 11.26
C GLU A 319 -19.56 -24.03 12.52
N TRP A 320 -20.74 -24.61 12.57
CA TRP A 320 -21.70 -24.41 13.65
C TRP A 320 -22.42 -25.68 14.01
N THR A 321 -23.00 -25.71 15.23
CA THR A 321 -23.88 -26.77 15.69
C THR A 321 -24.97 -26.22 16.58
N ILE A 322 -26.13 -26.91 16.61
CA ILE A 322 -27.26 -26.59 17.48
C ILE A 322 -27.49 -27.76 18.39
N LYS A 323 -27.61 -27.48 19.71
CA LYS A 323 -27.98 -28.41 20.76
C LYS A 323 -28.94 -27.73 21.73
N ASP A 324 -30.05 -28.39 22.07
CA ASP A 324 -31.08 -27.87 22.98
C ASP A 324 -31.52 -26.44 22.58
N GLN A 325 -31.74 -26.23 21.30
CA GLN A 325 -32.06 -24.93 20.67
C GLN A 325 -30.99 -23.84 20.80
N GLN A 326 -29.82 -24.11 21.35
CA GLN A 326 -28.70 -23.19 21.47
C GLN A 326 -27.73 -23.40 20.31
N LEU A 327 -27.39 -22.29 19.66
CA LEU A 327 -26.41 -22.23 18.57
C LEU A 327 -25.00 -22.08 19.15
N TYR A 328 -24.07 -22.88 18.65
CA TYR A 328 -22.64 -22.80 18.96
C TYR A 328 -21.83 -22.60 17.65
N ILE A 329 -20.84 -21.72 17.70
CA ILE A 329 -19.85 -21.53 16.64
C ILE A 329 -18.62 -22.37 16.98
N LEU A 330 -18.25 -23.26 16.07
CA LEU A 330 -17.16 -24.21 16.30
C LEU A 330 -15.84 -23.76 15.69
N GLN A 331 -15.91 -23.05 14.54
CA GLN A 331 -14.76 -22.51 13.83
C GLN A 331 -15.22 -21.44 12.85
N THR A 332 -14.34 -20.49 12.52
CA THR A 332 -14.50 -19.57 11.39
C THR A 332 -13.20 -19.42 10.63
N ARG A 333 -13.30 -19.26 9.32
CA ARG A 333 -12.15 -18.95 8.44
C ARG A 333 -12.57 -18.09 7.27
N PRO A 334 -11.65 -17.29 6.69
CA PRO A 334 -11.93 -16.52 5.47
C PRO A 334 -12.25 -17.42 4.28
N ILE A 335 -13.20 -16.99 3.45
CA ILE A 335 -13.43 -17.62 2.13
C ILE A 335 -12.36 -17.07 1.18
N THR A 336 -11.32 -17.85 0.91
CA THR A 336 -10.14 -17.44 0.14
C THR A 336 -10.38 -17.37 -1.38
N ARG A 337 -11.39 -18.07 -1.90
CA ARG A 337 -11.71 -18.10 -3.34
C ARG A 337 -13.21 -18.00 -3.55
N LEU A 338 -13.65 -16.80 -3.88
CA LEU A 338 -14.98 -16.60 -4.44
C LEU A 338 -14.89 -16.50 -5.96
N PRO A 339 -15.81 -17.13 -6.71
CA PRO A 339 -15.96 -16.87 -8.15
C PRO A 339 -16.10 -15.35 -8.34
N LYS A 340 -15.42 -14.81 -9.34
CA LYS A 340 -15.67 -13.44 -9.76
C LYS A 340 -17.12 -13.38 -10.21
N VAL A 341 -17.95 -12.65 -9.49
CA VAL A 341 -19.32 -12.37 -9.94
C VAL A 341 -19.18 -11.70 -11.29
N ALA A 342 -19.83 -12.25 -12.31
CA ALA A 342 -19.99 -11.59 -13.59
C ALA A 342 -20.97 -10.41 -13.42
N GLU A 343 -20.61 -9.44 -12.57
CA GLU A 343 -21.31 -8.17 -12.53
C GLU A 343 -21.06 -7.46 -13.86
N PRO A 344 -22.03 -6.69 -14.38
CA PRO A 344 -21.80 -5.89 -15.57
C PRO A 344 -20.52 -5.09 -15.40
N VAL A 345 -19.60 -5.21 -16.35
CA VAL A 345 -18.28 -4.54 -16.35
C VAL A 345 -18.40 -3.03 -16.07
N ASP A 346 -19.56 -2.46 -16.38
CA ASP A 346 -19.90 -1.05 -16.14
C ASP A 346 -19.97 -0.63 -14.66
N ARG A 347 -20.03 -1.57 -13.72
CA ARG A 347 -20.09 -1.27 -12.27
C ARG A 347 -18.79 -1.50 -11.51
N CYS A 348 -17.77 -2.02 -12.16
CA CYS A 348 -16.45 -2.14 -11.57
C CYS A 348 -15.75 -0.77 -11.57
N LEU A 349 -15.41 -0.26 -10.38
CA LEU A 349 -14.58 0.93 -10.21
C LEU A 349 -13.13 0.50 -10.02
N VAL A 350 -12.25 1.08 -10.82
CA VAL A 350 -10.82 0.81 -10.77
C VAL A 350 -10.06 2.05 -10.35
N PHE A 351 -9.25 1.88 -9.33
CA PHE A 351 -8.40 2.90 -8.78
C PHE A 351 -6.93 2.49 -8.91
N ASN A 352 -6.08 3.45 -9.30
CA ASN A 352 -4.64 3.24 -9.36
C ASN A 352 -3.91 4.47 -8.84
N ASN A 353 -2.91 4.27 -7.98
CA ASN A 353 -2.14 5.36 -7.40
C ASN A 353 -0.65 5.33 -7.73
N ALA A 354 -0.19 4.40 -8.56
CA ALA A 354 1.23 4.21 -8.85
C ALA A 354 1.96 5.50 -9.28
N ASN A 355 1.30 6.37 -10.02
CA ASN A 355 1.88 7.65 -10.46
C ASN A 355 1.50 8.83 -9.54
N ILE A 356 0.24 8.93 -9.09
CA ILE A 356 -0.22 10.09 -8.32
C ILE A 356 0.42 10.18 -6.92
N GLN A 357 0.89 9.07 -6.39
CA GLN A 357 1.61 9.06 -5.11
C GLN A 357 2.96 9.79 -5.16
N GLU A 358 3.55 10.03 -6.32
CA GLU A 358 4.70 10.96 -6.43
C GLU A 358 4.32 12.38 -5.98
N SER A 359 3.05 12.75 -6.13
CA SER A 359 2.53 14.07 -5.76
C SER A 359 1.85 14.10 -4.39
N TYR A 360 1.18 13.02 -4.01
CA TYR A 360 0.43 12.88 -2.76
C TYR A 360 0.88 11.61 -2.02
N CYS A 361 2.10 11.62 -1.50
CA CYS A 361 2.66 10.47 -0.78
C CYS A 361 1.98 10.23 0.56
N GLY A 362 1.82 8.94 0.94
CA GLY A 362 1.23 8.53 2.21
C GLY A 362 -0.22 9.00 2.41
N VAL A 363 -0.61 9.11 3.67
CA VAL A 363 -1.94 9.60 4.06
C VAL A 363 -2.05 11.10 3.80
N THR A 364 -3.11 11.52 3.12
CA THR A 364 -3.39 12.89 2.69
C THR A 364 -4.63 13.41 3.41
N THR A 365 -4.55 14.58 4.01
CA THR A 365 -5.63 15.15 4.80
C THR A 365 -6.88 15.50 3.99
N PRO A 366 -8.07 15.57 4.63
CA PRO A 366 -9.33 15.91 3.96
C PRO A 366 -9.29 17.23 3.17
N LEU A 367 -8.61 18.26 3.72
CA LEU A 367 -8.49 19.55 3.03
C LEU A 367 -7.70 19.43 1.74
N THR A 368 -6.53 18.80 1.79
CA THR A 368 -5.72 18.58 0.59
C THR A 368 -6.46 17.77 -0.46
N PHE A 369 -7.14 16.68 -0.06
CA PHE A 369 -7.89 15.88 -1.04
C PHE A 369 -9.07 16.64 -1.66
N SER A 370 -9.88 17.32 -0.85
CA SER A 370 -11.04 18.07 -1.37
C SER A 370 -10.60 19.22 -2.29
N PHE A 371 -9.51 19.91 -1.95
CA PHE A 371 -8.88 20.91 -2.81
C PHE A 371 -8.36 20.30 -4.12
N ALA A 372 -7.61 19.19 -4.05
CA ALA A 372 -7.08 18.53 -5.24
C ALA A 372 -8.19 18.05 -6.17
N ARG A 373 -9.25 17.45 -5.62
CA ARG A 373 -10.44 17.01 -6.37
C ARG A 373 -11.10 18.16 -7.11
N ALA A 374 -11.33 19.29 -6.44
CA ALA A 374 -11.91 20.49 -7.03
C ALA A 374 -10.99 21.09 -8.11
N ALA A 375 -9.69 21.15 -7.87
CA ALA A 375 -8.70 21.63 -8.82
C ALA A 375 -8.66 20.78 -10.09
N TYR A 376 -8.61 19.44 -9.97
CA TYR A 376 -8.65 18.53 -11.12
C TYR A 376 -9.94 18.71 -11.93
N ALA A 377 -11.11 18.71 -11.27
CA ALA A 377 -12.39 18.91 -11.95
C ALA A 377 -12.41 20.22 -12.75
N THR A 378 -12.00 21.32 -12.12
CA THR A 378 -11.97 22.66 -12.74
C THR A 378 -11.03 22.72 -13.94
N VAL A 379 -9.85 22.16 -13.81
CA VAL A 379 -8.82 22.21 -14.85
C VAL A 379 -9.21 21.37 -16.08
N TYR A 380 -9.77 20.18 -15.87
CA TYR A 380 -10.25 19.35 -16.99
C TYR A 380 -11.53 19.89 -17.61
N GLU A 381 -12.41 20.52 -16.84
CA GLU A 381 -13.56 21.26 -17.38
C GLU A 381 -13.13 22.34 -18.38
N GLN A 382 -12.15 23.17 -17.99
CA GLN A 382 -11.60 24.21 -18.86
C GLN A 382 -10.94 23.61 -20.12
N THR A 383 -10.27 22.46 -19.96
CA THR A 383 -9.66 21.77 -21.10
C THR A 383 -10.71 21.35 -22.14
N LEU A 384 -11.84 20.79 -21.69
CA LEU A 384 -12.96 20.43 -22.59
C LEU A 384 -13.52 21.68 -23.31
N ARG A 385 -13.66 22.80 -22.61
CA ARG A 385 -14.12 24.08 -23.20
C ARG A 385 -13.17 24.56 -24.30
N ILE A 386 -11.86 24.49 -24.08
CA ILE A 386 -10.85 24.85 -25.08
C ILE A 386 -10.93 23.94 -26.32
N LEU A 387 -11.12 22.65 -26.09
CA LEU A 387 -11.32 21.68 -27.18
C LEU A 387 -12.64 21.89 -27.94
N GLY A 388 -13.49 22.82 -27.48
CA GLY A 388 -14.71 23.28 -28.19
C GLY A 388 -15.98 22.53 -27.82
N TYR A 389 -15.97 21.84 -26.67
CA TYR A 389 -17.20 21.27 -26.12
C TYR A 389 -18.15 22.38 -25.63
N SER A 390 -19.43 22.21 -25.89
CA SER A 390 -20.50 23.12 -25.43
C SER A 390 -20.73 22.98 -23.93
N ASP A 391 -21.30 24.02 -23.31
CA ASP A 391 -21.67 24.01 -21.89
C ASP A 391 -22.56 22.81 -21.51
N LYS A 392 -23.49 22.44 -22.39
CA LYS A 392 -24.34 21.26 -22.21
C LYS A 392 -23.52 19.96 -22.14
N GLN A 393 -22.55 19.79 -23.02
CA GLN A 393 -21.68 18.61 -23.03
C GLN A 393 -20.75 18.57 -21.81
N VAL A 394 -20.24 19.72 -21.39
CA VAL A 394 -19.43 19.86 -20.17
C VAL A 394 -20.26 19.51 -18.94
N SER A 395 -21.51 20.04 -18.83
CA SER A 395 -22.44 19.67 -17.75
C SER A 395 -22.73 18.16 -17.70
N GLN A 396 -22.93 17.52 -18.85
CA GLN A 396 -23.14 16.06 -18.92
C GLN A 396 -21.90 15.26 -18.51
N SER A 397 -20.71 15.87 -18.52
CA SER A 397 -19.45 15.25 -18.10
C SER A 397 -19.09 15.58 -16.65
N GLN A 398 -19.90 16.36 -15.93
CA GLN A 398 -19.57 16.87 -14.61
C GLN A 398 -19.36 15.75 -13.57
N ASP A 399 -20.14 14.67 -13.63
CA ASP A 399 -19.97 13.49 -12.80
C ASP A 399 -18.57 12.87 -12.98
N MET A 400 -18.16 12.67 -14.24
CA MET A 400 -16.83 12.17 -14.55
C MET A 400 -15.73 13.12 -14.04
N LEU A 401 -15.87 14.43 -14.29
CA LEU A 401 -14.88 15.44 -13.91
C LEU A 401 -14.70 15.56 -12.40
N ASN A 402 -15.79 15.52 -11.64
CA ASN A 402 -15.75 15.59 -10.17
C ASN A 402 -15.18 14.34 -9.52
N ASN A 403 -15.10 13.23 -10.25
CA ASN A 403 -14.67 11.94 -9.74
C ASN A 403 -13.42 11.40 -10.47
N MET A 404 -12.52 12.28 -10.95
CA MET A 404 -11.23 11.91 -11.53
C MET A 404 -10.27 11.32 -10.49
N LEU A 405 -10.41 11.74 -9.24
CA LEU A 405 -9.66 11.25 -8.09
C LEU A 405 -10.58 10.53 -7.12
N GLY A 406 -10.04 9.51 -6.45
CA GLY A 406 -10.64 8.83 -5.31
C GLY A 406 -9.75 8.94 -4.07
N LEU A 407 -10.36 8.85 -2.89
CA LEU A 407 -9.67 8.78 -1.60
C LEU A 407 -10.04 7.45 -0.93
N ILE A 408 -9.05 6.59 -0.73
CA ILE A 408 -9.24 5.29 -0.10
C ILE A 408 -8.30 5.22 1.10
N LYS A 409 -8.87 5.13 2.30
CA LYS A 409 -8.13 5.13 3.57
C LYS A 409 -7.03 6.22 3.58
N GLY A 410 -7.43 7.45 3.31
CA GLY A 410 -6.55 8.61 3.29
C GLY A 410 -5.56 8.69 2.12
N ARG A 411 -5.49 7.71 1.22
CA ARG A 411 -4.57 7.74 0.07
C ARG A 411 -5.29 8.13 -1.22
N VAL A 412 -4.65 8.98 -2.01
CA VAL A 412 -5.20 9.52 -3.26
C VAL A 412 -4.95 8.53 -4.40
N TYR A 413 -5.99 8.25 -5.16
CA TYR A 413 -5.97 7.37 -6.34
C TYR A 413 -6.54 8.08 -7.55
N TYR A 414 -6.08 7.73 -8.76
CA TYR A 414 -6.79 8.00 -9.99
C TYR A 414 -7.97 7.04 -10.15
N ASN A 415 -9.14 7.56 -10.48
CA ASN A 415 -10.27 6.76 -10.96
C ASN A 415 -10.06 6.44 -12.44
N ILE A 416 -9.57 5.25 -12.74
CA ILE A 416 -9.16 4.82 -14.08
C ILE A 416 -10.34 4.80 -15.05
N ASN A 417 -11.54 4.44 -14.59
CA ASN A 417 -12.76 4.47 -15.41
C ASN A 417 -13.02 5.89 -15.96
N ASN A 418 -12.93 6.89 -15.10
CA ASN A 418 -13.16 8.28 -15.50
C ASN A 418 -12.03 8.84 -16.35
N TRP A 419 -10.79 8.43 -16.09
CA TRP A 419 -9.66 8.74 -16.96
C TRP A 419 -9.84 8.20 -18.38
N TYR A 420 -10.28 6.95 -18.54
CA TYR A 420 -10.59 6.39 -19.85
C TYR A 420 -11.77 7.10 -20.52
N ARG A 421 -12.81 7.44 -19.75
CA ARG A 421 -13.92 8.27 -20.26
C ARG A 421 -13.43 9.62 -20.81
N CYS A 422 -12.48 10.24 -20.11
CA CYS A 422 -11.85 11.49 -20.56
C CYS A 422 -11.02 11.29 -21.85
N LEU A 423 -10.29 10.18 -21.99
CA LEU A 423 -9.52 9.88 -23.19
C LEU A 423 -10.40 9.55 -24.42
N LEU A 424 -11.60 8.98 -24.22
CA LEU A 424 -12.56 8.74 -25.29
C LEU A 424 -13.03 10.03 -25.96
N ILE A 425 -12.90 11.16 -25.28
CA ILE A 425 -13.22 12.50 -25.78
C ILE A 425 -12.15 12.99 -26.76
N LEU A 426 -10.89 12.52 -26.62
CA LEU A 426 -9.77 12.92 -27.46
C LEU A 426 -9.69 12.11 -28.78
N PRO A 427 -9.20 12.72 -29.88
CA PRO A 427 -8.91 11.98 -31.08
C PRO A 427 -7.83 10.90 -30.86
N SER A 428 -7.96 9.73 -31.49
CA SER A 428 -6.98 8.63 -31.43
C SER A 428 -6.89 7.96 -30.04
N PHE A 429 -8.04 7.55 -29.50
CA PHE A 429 -8.13 6.86 -28.21
C PHE A 429 -7.11 5.73 -28.01
N LYS A 430 -6.96 4.85 -29.02
CA LYS A 430 -6.09 3.65 -28.90
C LYS A 430 -4.62 4.01 -28.66
N THR A 431 -4.11 5.03 -29.34
CA THR A 431 -2.73 5.52 -29.16
C THR A 431 -2.59 6.28 -27.85
N ASN A 432 -3.57 7.12 -27.50
CA ASN A 432 -3.56 7.90 -26.27
C ASN A 432 -3.70 7.00 -25.03
N LYS A 433 -4.47 5.91 -25.12
CA LYS A 433 -4.59 4.89 -24.06
C LYS A 433 -3.23 4.26 -23.75
N GLN A 434 -2.53 3.76 -24.77
CA GLN A 434 -1.21 3.13 -24.62
C GLN A 434 -0.15 4.11 -24.06
N ASP A 435 -0.12 5.34 -24.57
CA ASP A 435 0.82 6.36 -24.11
C ASP A 435 0.52 6.75 -22.66
N MET A 436 -0.74 6.80 -22.25
CA MET A 436 -1.14 7.09 -20.87
C MET A 436 -0.86 5.91 -19.92
N GLU A 437 -1.14 4.68 -20.33
CA GLU A 437 -0.85 3.47 -19.54
C GLU A 437 0.65 3.37 -19.24
N ARG A 438 1.51 3.63 -20.23
CA ARG A 438 2.97 3.72 -20.05
C ARG A 438 3.37 4.86 -19.10
N MET A 439 2.74 6.03 -19.24
CA MET A 439 3.03 7.19 -18.39
C MET A 439 2.59 6.96 -16.93
N MET A 440 1.51 6.21 -16.71
CA MET A 440 1.00 5.87 -15.39
C MET A 440 1.68 4.62 -14.79
N GLY A 441 2.52 3.91 -15.55
CA GLY A 441 3.18 2.69 -15.07
C GLY A 441 2.21 1.52 -14.85
N LEU A 442 1.09 1.47 -15.59
CA LEU A 442 0.15 0.36 -15.51
C LEU A 442 0.74 -0.87 -16.20
N THR A 443 1.01 -1.91 -15.44
CA THR A 443 1.56 -3.19 -15.93
C THR A 443 0.46 -4.10 -16.50
N GLU A 444 -0.77 -3.98 -16.02
CA GLU A 444 -1.92 -4.74 -16.50
C GLU A 444 -2.80 -3.89 -17.41
N GLN A 445 -3.11 -4.43 -18.59
CA GLN A 445 -4.07 -3.81 -19.49
C GLN A 445 -5.48 -4.02 -18.94
N VAL A 446 -6.08 -2.94 -18.47
CA VAL A 446 -7.43 -2.98 -17.95
C VAL A 446 -8.41 -2.72 -19.08
N ASP A 447 -8.97 -3.77 -19.66
CA ASP A 447 -9.96 -3.68 -20.74
C ASP A 447 -11.40 -3.54 -20.21
N PHE A 448 -11.67 -2.51 -19.37
CA PHE A 448 -13.05 -2.20 -18.98
C PHE A 448 -13.84 -1.50 -20.03
N VAL A 449 -13.18 -0.70 -20.81
CA VAL A 449 -13.78 -0.10 -21.99
C VAL A 449 -13.65 -1.17 -23.09
N GLN A 450 -14.50 -2.20 -23.01
CA GLN A 450 -14.88 -2.85 -24.23
C GLN A 450 -15.15 -1.72 -25.21
N SER A 451 -14.36 -1.64 -26.25
CA SER A 451 -14.51 -0.66 -27.29
C SER A 451 -15.95 -0.79 -27.76
N ARG A 452 -16.86 0.02 -27.19
CA ARG A 452 -18.17 0.22 -27.79
C ARG A 452 -17.84 0.62 -29.21
N GLN A 453 -17.95 -0.35 -30.09
CA GLN A 453 -17.67 -0.12 -31.48
C GLN A 453 -18.72 0.88 -31.94
N PHE A 454 -18.31 2.15 -31.95
CA PHE A 454 -19.18 3.20 -32.48
C PHE A 454 -19.56 2.78 -33.89
N THR A 455 -20.86 2.76 -34.13
CA THR A 455 -21.37 2.55 -35.49
C THR A 455 -20.76 3.58 -36.42
N LEU A 456 -20.70 3.28 -37.70
CA LEU A 456 -20.15 4.23 -38.68
C LEU A 456 -20.87 5.57 -38.63
N TRP A 457 -22.16 5.60 -38.33
CA TRP A 457 -22.95 6.81 -38.17
C TRP A 457 -22.58 7.60 -36.91
N GLU A 458 -22.33 6.95 -35.78
CA GLU A 458 -21.86 7.62 -34.57
C GLU A 458 -20.45 8.20 -34.74
N LYS A 459 -19.56 7.52 -35.48
CA LYS A 459 -18.23 8.02 -35.86
C LYS A 459 -18.37 9.25 -36.77
N ALA A 460 -19.25 9.20 -37.78
CA ALA A 460 -19.49 10.32 -38.70
C ALA A 460 -20.08 11.53 -37.96
N ALA A 461 -21.03 11.33 -37.04
CA ALA A 461 -21.61 12.39 -36.23
C ALA A 461 -20.61 13.08 -35.29
N LYS A 462 -19.62 12.36 -34.76
CA LYS A 462 -18.57 12.93 -33.90
C LYS A 462 -17.41 13.58 -34.67
N LEU A 463 -17.23 13.24 -35.96
CA LEU A 463 -16.11 13.71 -36.78
C LEU A 463 -15.99 15.24 -36.85
N PRO A 464 -17.06 16.04 -37.04
CA PRO A 464 -16.94 17.50 -37.05
C PRO A 464 -16.42 18.09 -35.74
N GLY A 465 -16.87 17.54 -34.59
CA GLY A 465 -16.40 17.95 -33.28
C GLY A 465 -14.90 17.61 -33.06
N MET A 466 -14.49 16.42 -33.49
CA MET A 466 -13.09 16.00 -33.43
C MET A 466 -12.17 16.86 -34.31
N VAL A 467 -12.61 17.19 -35.53
CA VAL A 467 -11.84 18.08 -36.44
C VAL A 467 -11.73 19.46 -35.83
N LYS A 468 -12.81 20.02 -35.27
CA LYS A 468 -12.80 21.32 -34.58
C LYS A 468 -11.85 21.34 -33.38
N ALA A 469 -11.89 20.28 -32.56
CA ALA A 469 -10.97 20.11 -31.41
C ALA A 469 -9.51 20.05 -31.88
N LEU A 470 -9.22 19.28 -32.92
CA LEU A 470 -7.89 19.14 -33.49
C LEU A 470 -7.36 20.48 -34.03
N VAL A 471 -8.19 21.21 -34.79
CA VAL A 471 -7.82 22.52 -35.33
C VAL A 471 -7.51 23.52 -34.21
N ARG A 472 -8.35 23.57 -33.16
CA ARG A 472 -8.12 24.45 -32.02
C ARG A 472 -6.85 24.07 -31.23
N LEU A 473 -6.62 22.78 -31.05
CA LEU A 473 -5.40 22.29 -30.41
C LEU A 473 -4.15 22.67 -31.21
N LEU A 474 -4.16 22.50 -32.53
CA LEU A 474 -3.05 22.89 -33.39
C LEU A 474 -2.82 24.42 -33.41
N ALA A 475 -3.90 25.20 -33.39
CA ALA A 475 -3.82 26.65 -33.26
C ALA A 475 -3.20 27.09 -31.92
N SER A 476 -3.60 26.43 -30.81
CA SER A 476 -3.03 26.65 -29.48
C SER A 476 -1.54 26.30 -29.44
N PHE A 477 -1.13 25.20 -30.11
CA PHE A 477 0.27 24.81 -30.21
C PHE A 477 1.13 25.80 -31.03
N ARG A 478 0.56 26.44 -32.05
CA ARG A 478 1.28 27.42 -32.81
C ARG A 478 1.69 28.66 -31.99
N ASN A 479 0.86 29.04 -31.01
CA ASN A 479 1.07 30.22 -30.18
C ASN A 479 1.52 29.84 -28.74
N MET A 480 2.07 28.65 -28.52
CA MET A 480 2.35 28.12 -27.16
C MET A 480 3.26 29.05 -26.35
N ASP A 481 4.33 29.58 -26.95
CA ASP A 481 5.29 30.45 -26.28
C ASP A 481 4.62 31.73 -25.73
N ASN A 482 3.82 32.38 -26.55
CA ASN A 482 3.07 33.57 -26.16
C ASN A 482 2.02 33.24 -25.08
N ASN A 483 1.33 32.10 -25.19
CA ASN A 483 0.37 31.65 -24.19
C ASN A 483 1.05 31.39 -22.82
N VAL A 484 2.24 30.82 -22.83
CA VAL A 484 3.01 30.56 -21.60
C VAL A 484 3.47 31.88 -20.98
N GLU A 485 3.98 32.80 -21.76
CA GLU A 485 4.42 34.09 -21.26
C GLU A 485 3.26 34.92 -20.67
N GLN A 486 2.14 34.98 -21.36
CA GLN A 486 0.91 35.59 -20.85
C GLN A 486 0.41 34.93 -19.55
N PHE A 487 0.44 33.59 -19.47
CA PHE A 487 0.07 32.86 -18.27
C PHE A 487 0.98 33.20 -17.09
N LEU A 488 2.30 33.23 -17.30
CA LEU A 488 3.27 33.56 -16.25
C LEU A 488 3.14 35.02 -15.79
N GLN A 489 2.87 35.96 -16.71
CA GLN A 489 2.63 37.35 -16.38
C GLN A 489 1.32 37.52 -15.58
N GLN A 490 0.24 36.88 -16.03
CA GLN A 490 -1.04 36.87 -15.32
C GLN A 490 -0.89 36.30 -13.89
N PHE A 491 -0.18 35.19 -13.75
CA PHE A 491 0.13 34.59 -12.44
C PHE A 491 0.82 35.62 -11.52
N ARG A 492 1.87 36.28 -11.99
CA ARG A 492 2.60 37.28 -11.20
C ARG A 492 1.69 38.44 -10.77
N THR A 493 0.85 38.94 -11.66
CA THR A 493 -0.07 40.05 -11.37
C THR A 493 -1.12 39.64 -10.33
N LEU A 494 -1.74 38.48 -10.50
CA LEU A 494 -2.81 38.01 -9.58
C LEU A 494 -2.26 37.69 -8.19
N THR A 495 -1.08 37.06 -8.11
CA THR A 495 -0.48 36.71 -6.82
C THR A 495 0.15 37.89 -6.09
N ALA A 496 0.54 38.97 -6.79
CA ALA A 496 1.02 40.18 -6.15
C ALA A 496 -0.06 40.90 -5.31
N ASN A 497 -1.34 40.65 -5.59
CA ASN A 497 -2.45 41.20 -4.81
C ASN A 497 -2.66 40.47 -3.45
N ILE A 498 -1.93 39.40 -3.19
CA ILE A 498 -2.05 38.63 -1.95
C ILE A 498 -0.88 39.00 -1.01
N PRO A 499 -1.15 39.70 0.11
CA PRO A 499 -0.09 40.21 0.98
C PRO A 499 0.43 39.11 1.92
N ARG A 500 1.26 38.17 1.39
CA ARG A 500 1.78 37.02 2.13
C ARG A 500 2.51 37.39 3.42
N ASP A 501 3.14 38.54 3.48
CA ASP A 501 3.83 39.11 4.64
C ASP A 501 2.88 39.67 5.72
N ARG A 502 1.64 39.99 5.35
CA ARG A 502 0.64 40.62 6.22
C ARG A 502 -0.64 39.81 6.41
N LEU A 503 -0.64 38.52 6.06
CA LEU A 503 -1.84 37.67 6.22
C LEU A 503 -2.36 37.67 7.67
N HIS A 504 -1.50 37.85 8.66
CA HIS A 504 -1.86 37.90 10.07
C HIS A 504 -2.73 39.11 10.46
N THR A 505 -2.80 40.13 9.59
CA THR A 505 -3.65 41.31 9.80
C THR A 505 -5.05 41.17 9.20
N LEU A 506 -5.27 40.11 8.37
CA LEU A 506 -6.55 39.90 7.69
C LEU A 506 -7.52 39.13 8.59
N THR A 507 -8.80 39.41 8.46
CA THR A 507 -9.90 38.66 9.11
C THR A 507 -10.12 37.30 8.41
N ALA A 508 -10.80 36.36 9.08
CA ALA A 508 -11.18 35.06 8.50
C ALA A 508 -11.96 35.23 7.18
N ASN A 509 -12.86 36.20 7.12
CA ASN A 509 -13.64 36.50 5.90
C ASN A 509 -12.70 36.97 4.76
N GLN A 510 -11.80 37.89 5.02
CA GLN A 510 -10.85 38.36 4.01
C GLN A 510 -9.90 37.25 3.52
N LEU A 511 -9.47 36.36 4.42
CA LEU A 511 -8.67 35.21 4.03
C LEU A 511 -9.47 34.28 3.09
N THR A 512 -10.74 34.01 3.43
CA THR A 512 -11.62 33.20 2.60
C THR A 512 -11.93 33.87 1.24
N GLU A 513 -12.10 35.19 1.21
CA GLU A 513 -12.24 35.96 -0.04
C GLU A 513 -10.98 35.82 -0.93
N HIS A 514 -9.79 35.86 -0.34
CA HIS A 514 -8.57 35.60 -1.10
C HIS A 514 -8.49 34.18 -1.66
N LEU A 515 -8.94 33.16 -0.91
CA LEU A 515 -9.04 31.77 -1.41
C LEU A 515 -9.97 31.72 -2.62
N LYS A 516 -11.19 32.25 -2.52
CA LYS A 516 -12.18 32.30 -3.61
C LYS A 516 -11.70 33.14 -4.81
N TYR A 517 -10.96 34.21 -4.55
CA TYR A 517 -10.34 35.01 -5.61
C TYR A 517 -9.34 34.18 -6.42
N LEU A 518 -8.47 33.42 -5.76
CA LEU A 518 -7.51 32.53 -6.43
C LEU A 518 -8.22 31.42 -7.22
N ASP A 519 -9.26 30.82 -6.66
CA ASP A 519 -10.06 29.79 -7.33
C ASP A 519 -10.68 30.34 -8.63
N THR A 520 -11.24 31.52 -8.57
CA THR A 520 -11.98 32.12 -9.70
C THR A 520 -11.04 32.68 -10.78
N HIS A 521 -9.98 33.39 -10.38
CA HIS A 521 -9.15 34.14 -11.34
C HIS A 521 -7.92 33.38 -11.79
N LEU A 522 -7.46 32.40 -11.03
CA LEU A 522 -6.24 31.66 -11.35
C LEU A 522 -6.50 30.17 -11.60
N LEU A 523 -7.13 29.46 -10.68
CA LEU A 523 -7.35 28.02 -10.82
C LEU A 523 -8.27 27.69 -12.01
N ARG A 524 -9.36 28.43 -12.18
CA ARG A 524 -10.26 28.32 -13.35
C ARG A 524 -9.65 28.76 -14.67
N ARG A 525 -8.41 29.26 -14.68
CA ARG A 525 -7.67 29.64 -15.89
C ARG A 525 -6.37 28.86 -16.06
N TRP A 526 -6.25 27.72 -15.38
CA TRP A 526 -5.05 26.87 -15.38
C TRP A 526 -4.95 25.96 -16.61
N THR A 527 -5.23 26.47 -17.79
CA THR A 527 -5.34 25.68 -19.03
C THR A 527 -4.03 25.57 -19.81
N THR A 528 -3.21 26.63 -19.80
CA THR A 528 -1.93 26.64 -20.51
C THR A 528 -0.98 25.53 -20.11
N PRO A 529 -0.81 25.18 -18.81
CA PRO A 529 0.00 24.05 -18.41
C PRO A 529 -0.43 22.73 -19.04
N ILE A 530 -1.73 22.45 -19.09
CA ILE A 530 -2.28 21.21 -19.66
C ILE A 530 -2.08 21.15 -21.17
N LEU A 531 -2.33 22.25 -21.87
CA LEU A 531 -2.07 22.34 -23.30
C LEU A 531 -0.60 22.09 -23.60
N ASN A 532 0.31 22.60 -22.76
CA ASN A 532 1.73 22.32 -22.89
C ASN A 532 2.09 20.86 -22.60
N ASP A 533 1.42 20.20 -21.66
CA ASP A 533 1.63 18.77 -21.40
C ASP A 533 1.22 17.91 -22.62
N PHE A 534 0.12 18.23 -23.29
CA PHE A 534 -0.24 17.60 -24.56
C PHE A 534 0.82 17.88 -25.66
N TYR A 535 1.37 19.09 -25.69
CA TYR A 535 2.42 19.47 -26.63
C TYR A 535 3.71 18.67 -26.37
N VAL A 536 4.12 18.53 -25.10
CA VAL A 536 5.25 17.68 -24.68
C VAL A 536 5.01 16.25 -25.11
N MET A 537 3.85 15.66 -24.78
CA MET A 537 3.51 14.28 -25.12
C MET A 537 3.61 14.01 -26.62
N MET A 538 3.08 14.92 -27.44
CA MET A 538 3.13 14.80 -28.90
C MET A 538 4.57 14.80 -29.44
N TYR A 539 5.42 15.73 -29.00
CA TYR A 539 6.80 15.83 -29.49
C TYR A 539 7.70 14.75 -28.90
N ASN A 540 7.47 14.36 -27.66
CA ASN A 540 8.14 13.22 -27.02
C ASN A 540 7.92 11.94 -27.84
N GLY A 541 6.68 11.64 -28.18
CA GLY A 541 6.35 10.49 -29.02
C GLY A 541 6.96 10.56 -30.43
N ARG A 542 7.05 11.76 -31.03
CA ARG A 542 7.69 11.94 -32.34
C ARG A 542 9.19 11.71 -32.31
N VAL A 543 9.87 12.25 -31.31
CA VAL A 543 11.32 12.07 -31.10
C VAL A 543 11.63 10.60 -30.83
N TYR A 544 10.88 9.99 -29.89
CA TYR A 544 11.02 8.57 -29.55
C TYR A 544 10.87 7.64 -30.78
N ARG A 545 9.77 7.79 -31.52
CA ARG A 545 9.52 6.98 -32.72
C ARG A 545 10.59 7.17 -33.80
N THR A 546 11.18 8.35 -33.91
CA THR A 546 12.25 8.60 -34.88
C THR A 546 13.54 7.88 -34.48
N LEU A 547 13.90 7.88 -33.19
CA LEU A 547 15.07 7.16 -32.69
C LEU A 547 14.86 5.63 -32.76
N ALA A 548 13.68 5.14 -32.40
CA ALA A 548 13.32 3.73 -32.51
C ALA A 548 13.36 3.24 -33.96
N ALA A 549 12.84 4.04 -34.91
CA ALA A 549 12.91 3.73 -36.33
C ALA A 549 14.35 3.78 -36.91
N ALA A 550 15.26 4.47 -36.25
CA ALA A 550 16.69 4.49 -36.57
C ALA A 550 17.48 3.34 -35.90
N GLY A 551 16.80 2.39 -35.25
CA GLY A 551 17.43 1.20 -34.65
C GLY A 551 18.20 1.46 -33.35
N VAL A 552 17.86 2.51 -32.60
CA VAL A 552 18.51 2.78 -31.31
C VAL A 552 18.02 1.77 -30.27
N GLU A 553 18.88 0.88 -29.77
CA GLU A 553 18.54 -0.18 -28.80
C GLU A 553 17.98 0.37 -27.48
N ASN A 554 18.64 1.37 -26.88
CA ASN A 554 18.15 2.04 -25.66
C ASN A 554 17.66 3.47 -25.97
N THR A 555 16.53 3.55 -26.66
CA THR A 555 15.93 4.83 -27.06
C THR A 555 15.58 5.73 -25.88
N ALA A 556 15.15 5.15 -24.76
CA ALA A 556 14.75 5.92 -23.57
C ALA A 556 15.95 6.60 -22.89
N ALA A 557 17.07 5.90 -22.76
CA ALA A 557 18.31 6.47 -22.19
C ALA A 557 18.85 7.61 -23.07
N LEU A 558 18.97 7.37 -24.38
CA LEU A 558 19.44 8.43 -25.30
C LEU A 558 18.51 9.65 -25.32
N MET A 559 17.21 9.47 -25.21
CA MET A 559 16.28 10.59 -25.05
C MET A 559 16.54 11.38 -23.76
N GLY A 560 16.79 10.68 -22.64
CA GLY A 560 17.14 11.32 -21.37
C GLY A 560 18.38 12.23 -21.53
N ASP A 561 19.44 11.71 -22.12
CA ASP A 561 20.69 12.46 -22.35
C ASP A 561 20.48 13.64 -23.30
N LEU A 562 19.68 13.48 -24.35
CA LEU A 562 19.32 14.57 -25.28
C LEU A 562 18.53 15.71 -24.63
N LEU A 563 17.83 15.43 -23.54
CA LEU A 563 17.02 16.40 -22.79
C LEU A 563 17.77 17.01 -21.60
N SER A 564 18.95 16.48 -21.25
CA SER A 564 19.78 16.99 -20.14
C SER A 564 20.33 18.39 -20.44
N GLY A 565 20.59 19.18 -19.39
CA GLY A 565 21.27 20.45 -19.44
C GLY A 565 20.53 21.54 -20.22
N GLU A 566 19.21 21.56 -20.23
CA GLU A 566 18.42 22.63 -20.82
C GLU A 566 18.48 23.89 -19.93
N GLU A 567 18.91 25.00 -20.51
CA GLU A 567 19.03 26.28 -19.80
C GLU A 567 17.66 26.94 -19.57
N GLY A 568 17.53 27.68 -18.45
CA GLY A 568 16.30 28.42 -18.10
C GLY A 568 15.21 27.59 -17.44
N ILE A 569 15.55 26.42 -16.90
CA ILE A 569 14.65 25.63 -16.10
C ILE A 569 14.73 26.06 -14.63
N GLU A 570 13.66 26.62 -14.09
CA GLU A 570 13.58 27.07 -12.68
C GLU A 570 13.71 25.92 -11.66
N SER A 571 13.42 24.68 -12.02
CA SER A 571 13.51 23.54 -11.10
C SER A 571 14.93 23.16 -10.71
N THR A 572 15.94 23.51 -11.49
CA THR A 572 17.37 23.28 -11.17
C THR A 572 18.01 24.43 -10.40
N GLN A 573 17.37 25.59 -10.37
CA GLN A 573 17.92 26.79 -9.73
C GLN A 573 18.09 26.69 -8.20
N PRO A 574 17.19 26.01 -7.43
CA PRO A 574 17.40 25.84 -6.01
C PRO A 574 18.77 25.23 -5.67
N THR A 575 19.13 24.10 -6.30
CA THR A 575 20.43 23.45 -6.14
C THR A 575 21.60 24.36 -6.50
N LYS A 576 21.54 25.01 -7.66
CA LYS A 576 22.60 25.95 -8.11
C LYS A 576 22.77 27.13 -7.13
N LYS A 577 21.67 27.64 -6.58
CA LYS A 577 21.72 28.74 -5.60
C LYS A 577 22.31 28.28 -4.27
N LEU A 578 21.97 27.06 -3.80
CA LEU A 578 22.56 26.50 -2.58
C LEU A 578 24.06 26.29 -2.74
N LEU A 579 24.54 25.83 -3.90
CA LEU A 579 25.98 25.71 -4.16
C LEU A 579 26.70 27.07 -4.09
N VAL A 580 26.11 28.14 -4.63
CA VAL A 580 26.65 29.52 -4.53
C VAL A 580 26.68 29.94 -3.05
N MET A 581 25.63 29.64 -2.27
CA MET A 581 25.62 29.94 -0.84
C MET A 581 26.69 29.16 -0.09
N CYS A 582 26.93 27.90 -0.44
CA CYS A 582 28.01 27.09 0.14
C CYS A 582 29.41 27.63 -0.21
N GLN A 583 29.65 28.13 -1.43
CA GLN A 583 30.91 28.77 -1.78
C GLN A 583 31.17 29.99 -0.87
N TYR A 584 30.14 30.81 -0.60
CA TYR A 584 30.25 31.92 0.32
C TYR A 584 30.57 31.47 1.74
N VAL A 585 29.92 30.41 2.25
CA VAL A 585 30.17 29.84 3.56
C VAL A 585 31.60 29.30 3.67
N ARG A 586 32.10 28.58 2.65
CA ARG A 586 33.48 28.06 2.61
C ARG A 586 34.54 29.17 2.68
N SER A 587 34.26 30.35 2.10
CA SER A 587 35.14 31.51 2.13
C SER A 587 35.26 32.14 3.54
N LYS A 588 34.41 31.75 4.52
CA LYS A 588 34.35 32.34 5.84
C LYS A 588 34.38 31.25 6.95
N PRO A 589 35.56 30.94 7.55
CA PRO A 589 35.70 29.87 8.53
C PRO A 589 34.79 29.99 9.77
N ALA A 590 34.56 31.21 10.27
CA ALA A 590 33.67 31.45 11.39
C ALA A 590 32.21 31.13 11.07
N LEU A 591 31.76 31.49 9.86
CA LEU A 591 30.40 31.18 9.39
C LEU A 591 30.22 29.68 9.14
N ARG A 592 31.25 29.04 8.58
CA ARG A 592 31.26 27.57 8.37
C ARG A 592 31.08 26.85 9.70
N LYS A 593 31.87 27.20 10.73
CA LYS A 593 31.77 26.61 12.06
C LYS A 593 30.40 26.83 12.69
N LEU A 594 29.82 28.03 12.53
CA LEU A 594 28.47 28.34 13.00
C LEU A 594 27.40 27.43 12.37
N ILE A 595 27.49 27.21 11.06
CA ILE A 595 26.51 26.37 10.35
C ILE A 595 26.71 24.91 10.72
N GLU A 596 27.92 24.39 10.76
CA GLU A 596 28.23 23.00 11.11
C GLU A 596 27.77 22.63 12.53
N GLN A 597 27.98 23.51 13.50
CA GLN A 597 27.69 23.26 14.92
C GLN A 597 26.32 23.76 15.38
N GLY A 598 25.68 24.65 14.64
CA GLY A 598 24.43 25.29 15.04
C GLY A 598 23.22 24.38 14.91
N GLN A 599 22.26 24.54 15.82
CA GLN A 599 20.95 23.87 15.74
C GLN A 599 20.06 24.59 14.73
N GLY A 600 19.57 23.88 13.72
CA GLY A 600 18.86 24.45 12.56
C GLY A 600 17.69 25.39 12.90
N ALA A 601 16.98 25.12 14.01
CA ALA A 601 15.85 25.98 14.44
C ALA A 601 16.27 27.42 14.86
N THR A 602 17.48 27.58 15.45
CA THR A 602 17.95 28.87 15.96
C THR A 602 18.94 29.58 15.03
N LEU A 603 19.48 28.83 14.05
CA LEU A 603 20.54 29.28 13.15
C LEU A 603 20.16 30.57 12.39
N LEU A 604 18.94 30.63 11.89
CA LEU A 604 18.48 31.81 11.14
C LEU A 604 18.52 33.08 11.97
N ASN A 605 18.14 33.00 13.26
CA ASN A 605 18.22 34.15 14.19
C ASN A 605 19.68 34.52 14.54
N GLN A 606 20.57 33.54 14.71
CA GLN A 606 21.98 33.76 14.93
C GLN A 606 22.66 34.45 13.74
N LEU A 607 22.32 34.02 12.52
CA LEU A 607 22.83 34.61 11.27
C LEU A 607 22.45 36.08 11.13
N LYS A 608 21.28 36.49 11.62
CA LYS A 608 20.84 37.88 11.56
C LYS A 608 21.82 38.84 12.26
N THR A 609 22.45 38.38 13.33
CA THR A 609 23.42 39.15 14.09
C THR A 609 24.86 38.93 13.70
N GLN A 610 25.23 37.71 13.27
CA GLN A 610 26.62 37.33 13.00
C GLN A 610 27.06 37.56 11.55
N ASP A 611 26.17 37.33 10.56
CA ASP A 611 26.43 37.61 9.14
C ASP A 611 25.13 38.05 8.44
N ALA A 612 24.84 39.33 8.49
CA ALA A 612 23.64 39.93 7.90
C ALA A 612 23.59 39.76 6.34
N HIS A 613 24.74 39.54 5.68
CA HIS A 613 24.76 39.31 4.24
C HIS A 613 24.26 37.87 3.96
N PHE A 614 24.78 36.88 4.65
CA PHE A 614 24.33 35.51 4.48
C PHE A 614 22.89 35.31 4.95
N TYR A 615 22.48 35.96 6.06
CA TYR A 615 21.07 36.01 6.46
C TYR A 615 20.14 36.45 5.33
N ARG A 616 20.48 37.55 4.64
CA ARG A 616 19.71 38.04 3.47
C ARG A 616 19.68 37.03 2.33
N GLN A 617 20.77 36.29 2.09
CA GLN A 617 20.79 35.21 1.10
C GLN A 617 19.83 34.07 1.48
N CYS A 618 19.80 33.65 2.76
CA CYS A 618 18.89 32.65 3.29
C CYS A 618 17.42 33.08 3.14
N ILE A 619 17.10 34.32 3.54
CA ILE A 619 15.74 34.85 3.39
C ILE A 619 15.35 34.93 1.91
N GLY A 620 16.21 35.45 1.03
CA GLY A 620 15.95 35.47 -0.40
C GLY A 620 15.77 34.10 -1.03
N TYR A 621 16.47 33.08 -0.53
CA TYR A 621 16.26 31.70 -0.94
C TYR A 621 14.90 31.18 -0.47
N ILE A 622 14.54 31.38 0.81
CA ILE A 622 13.26 30.97 1.39
C ILE A 622 12.10 31.68 0.67
N ASP A 623 12.22 32.96 0.38
CA ASP A 623 11.17 33.73 -0.32
C ASP A 623 10.91 33.24 -1.75
N LYS A 624 11.95 32.85 -2.45
CA LYS A 624 11.81 32.38 -3.83
C LYS A 624 11.47 30.89 -3.91
N TYR A 625 12.13 30.05 -3.10
CA TYR A 625 12.09 28.59 -3.21
C TYR A 625 11.49 27.89 -1.99
N GLY A 626 11.13 28.63 -0.94
CA GLY A 626 10.66 28.04 0.32
C GLY A 626 9.35 27.27 0.22
N ASP A 627 8.56 27.47 -0.82
CA ASP A 627 7.35 26.70 -1.09
C ASP A 627 7.65 25.31 -1.67
N ARG A 628 8.90 25.09 -2.14
CA ARG A 628 9.37 23.81 -2.69
C ARG A 628 9.98 22.96 -1.59
N THR A 629 9.26 21.95 -1.19
CA THR A 629 9.65 21.02 -0.12
C THR A 629 9.14 19.63 -0.45
N MET A 630 9.62 18.63 0.24
CA MET A 630 9.07 17.27 0.12
C MET A 630 7.57 17.28 0.44
N GLY A 631 6.75 16.59 -0.36
CA GLY A 631 5.30 16.65 -0.23
C GLY A 631 4.70 18.01 -0.64
N GLU A 632 5.32 18.74 -1.59
CA GLU A 632 4.92 20.11 -1.98
C GLU A 632 3.47 20.24 -2.45
N MET A 633 2.84 19.14 -2.88
CA MET A 633 1.43 19.13 -3.30
C MET A 633 0.44 19.04 -2.14
N LYS A 634 0.88 18.64 -0.95
CA LYS A 634 0.04 18.50 0.24
C LYS A 634 -0.02 19.82 1.00
N LEU A 635 -1.24 20.29 1.28
CA LEU A 635 -1.43 21.58 1.98
C LEU A 635 -0.97 21.55 3.43
N GLU A 636 -1.01 20.39 4.08
CA GLU A 636 -0.54 20.18 5.45
C GLU A 636 0.97 20.15 5.59
N THR A 637 1.74 20.09 4.50
CA THR A 637 3.21 20.02 4.56
C THR A 637 3.82 21.32 5.09
N LEU A 638 4.79 21.20 5.99
CA LEU A 638 5.57 22.33 6.48
C LEU A 638 6.59 22.77 5.42
N THR A 639 6.60 24.05 5.08
CA THR A 639 7.54 24.61 4.11
C THR A 639 8.73 25.26 4.81
N LEU A 640 9.79 25.59 4.06
CA LEU A 640 10.96 26.32 4.60
C LEU A 640 10.61 27.67 5.25
N ARG A 641 9.45 28.25 4.94
CA ARG A 641 8.96 29.47 5.58
C ARG A 641 8.58 29.26 7.04
N TYR A 642 8.11 28.07 7.36
CA TYR A 642 7.70 27.68 8.72
C TYR A 642 8.80 26.92 9.45
N ASP A 643 9.60 26.14 8.71
CA ASP A 643 10.69 25.35 9.26
C ASP A 643 11.93 25.40 8.35
N PRO A 644 12.88 26.29 8.64
CA PRO A 644 14.10 26.41 7.84
C PRO A 644 15.15 25.33 8.09
N ARG A 645 14.91 24.35 8.97
CA ARG A 645 15.88 23.30 9.35
C ARG A 645 16.40 22.56 8.13
N PHE A 646 15.52 22.22 7.19
CA PHE A 646 15.90 21.51 5.96
C PHE A 646 16.92 22.30 5.11
N LEU A 647 16.77 23.62 5.00
CA LEU A 647 17.76 24.45 4.32
C LEU A 647 19.17 24.26 4.89
N PHE A 648 19.27 24.29 6.22
CA PHE A 648 20.57 24.19 6.90
C PHE A 648 21.13 22.75 6.84
N THR A 649 20.28 21.74 6.85
CA THR A 649 20.69 20.33 6.64
C THR A 649 21.33 20.16 5.27
N ILE A 650 20.72 20.67 4.20
CA ILE A 650 21.27 20.62 2.87
C ILE A 650 22.58 21.42 2.78
N LEU A 651 22.66 22.61 3.38
CA LEU A 651 23.90 23.39 3.40
C LEU A 651 25.04 22.62 4.11
N LYS A 652 24.76 21.97 5.23
CA LYS A 652 25.74 21.11 5.92
C LYS A 652 26.23 19.99 5.02
N ASN A 653 25.30 19.28 4.36
CA ASN A 653 25.64 18.20 3.43
C ASN A 653 26.53 18.70 2.28
N TYR A 654 26.20 19.86 1.70
CA TYR A 654 27.00 20.43 0.60
C TYR A 654 28.39 20.90 1.04
N LEU A 655 28.56 21.30 2.28
CA LEU A 655 29.87 21.71 2.83
C LEU A 655 30.86 20.55 2.94
N THR A 656 30.39 19.30 2.94
CA THR A 656 31.26 18.09 2.93
C THR A 656 31.79 17.71 1.55
N LEU A 657 31.27 18.33 0.46
CA LEU A 657 31.55 17.98 -0.94
C LEU A 657 32.36 19.12 -1.62
N ASP A 658 33.67 19.12 -1.46
CA ASP A 658 34.52 20.23 -1.91
C ASP A 658 34.53 20.44 -3.44
N ASP A 659 34.39 19.37 -4.24
CA ASP A 659 34.44 19.42 -5.71
C ASP A 659 33.11 19.81 -6.37
N LEU A 660 32.02 19.93 -5.60
CA LEU A 660 30.70 20.25 -6.14
C LEU A 660 30.53 21.78 -6.25
N THR A 661 30.62 22.28 -7.47
CA THR A 661 30.42 23.70 -7.79
C THR A 661 29.36 23.88 -8.85
N PRO A 662 28.75 25.10 -8.97
CA PRO A 662 27.80 25.37 -10.06
C PRO A 662 28.42 25.17 -11.45
N GLU A 663 29.70 25.48 -11.60
CA GLU A 663 30.45 25.36 -12.85
C GLU A 663 30.73 23.92 -13.23
N SER A 664 31.11 23.07 -12.25
CA SER A 664 31.35 21.64 -12.49
C SER A 664 30.07 20.93 -12.93
N LEU A 665 28.93 21.25 -12.30
CA LEU A 665 27.62 20.71 -12.66
C LEU A 665 27.23 21.11 -14.07
N ALA A 666 27.30 22.41 -14.40
CA ALA A 666 26.96 22.95 -15.74
C ALA A 666 27.86 22.37 -16.86
N THR A 667 29.12 22.13 -16.57
CA THR A 667 30.06 21.53 -17.54
C THR A 667 29.70 20.06 -17.81
N ARG A 668 29.36 19.32 -16.80
CA ARG A 668 28.93 17.93 -16.90
C ARG A 668 27.63 17.79 -17.71
N GLU A 669 26.62 18.61 -17.37
CA GLU A 669 25.35 18.66 -18.11
C GLU A 669 25.55 18.94 -19.61
N ARG A 670 26.39 19.90 -19.94
CA ARG A 670 26.70 20.27 -21.35
C ARG A 670 27.46 19.15 -22.08
N GLY A 671 28.36 18.49 -21.42
CA GLY A 671 29.12 17.34 -21.96
C GLY A 671 28.20 16.20 -22.38
N LEU A 672 27.36 15.71 -21.47
CA LEU A 672 26.38 14.64 -21.73
C LEU A 672 25.48 14.97 -22.93
N ARG A 673 24.92 16.17 -22.95
CA ARG A 673 24.06 16.62 -24.04
C ARG A 673 24.81 16.63 -25.40
N SER A 674 26.03 17.15 -25.44
CA SER A 674 26.81 17.25 -26.68
C SER A 674 27.12 15.87 -27.26
N GLU A 675 27.49 14.92 -26.43
CA GLU A 675 27.75 13.53 -26.85
C GLU A 675 26.48 12.83 -27.35
N ALA A 676 25.37 13.00 -26.62
CA ALA A 676 24.08 12.46 -27.02
C ALA A 676 23.59 13.01 -28.36
N GLU A 677 23.78 14.32 -28.58
CA GLU A 677 23.46 14.95 -29.86
C GLU A 677 24.31 14.44 -31.03
N LYS A 678 25.61 14.31 -30.85
CA LYS A 678 26.49 13.73 -31.87
C LYS A 678 26.04 12.32 -32.22
N ARG A 679 25.80 11.46 -31.21
CA ARG A 679 25.39 10.08 -31.40
C ARG A 679 24.01 9.98 -32.09
N ALA A 680 22.99 10.67 -31.58
CA ALA A 680 21.65 10.65 -32.14
C ALA A 680 21.60 11.18 -33.59
N PHE A 681 22.32 12.30 -33.86
CA PHE A 681 22.35 12.90 -35.18
C PHE A 681 23.04 12.00 -36.19
N SER A 682 24.14 11.38 -35.85
CA SER A 682 24.84 10.44 -36.74
C SER A 682 23.97 9.24 -37.11
N ILE A 683 23.35 8.63 -36.11
CA ILE A 683 22.48 7.45 -36.33
C ILE A 683 21.27 7.80 -37.20
N VAL A 684 20.55 8.88 -36.86
CA VAL A 684 19.35 9.30 -37.61
C VAL A 684 19.69 9.73 -39.03
N GLU A 685 20.85 10.40 -39.28
CA GLU A 685 21.28 10.77 -40.61
C GLU A 685 21.67 9.56 -41.46
N TYR A 686 22.39 8.62 -40.84
CA TYR A 686 22.83 7.39 -41.52
C TYR A 686 21.64 6.48 -41.88
N GLU A 687 20.76 6.18 -40.93
CA GLU A 687 19.64 5.23 -41.10
C GLU A 687 18.45 5.83 -41.86
N LEU A 688 18.09 7.10 -41.61
CA LEU A 688 16.86 7.70 -42.10
C LEU A 688 17.07 8.88 -43.09
N GLY A 689 18.30 9.28 -43.27
CA GLY A 689 18.72 10.29 -44.25
C GLY A 689 18.51 11.75 -43.77
N LYS A 690 19.16 12.71 -44.55
CA LYS A 690 19.24 14.14 -44.21
C LYS A 690 17.90 14.86 -44.05
N ARG A 691 16.83 14.43 -44.74
CA ARG A 691 15.50 15.05 -44.60
C ARG A 691 14.87 14.74 -43.25
N ARG A 692 14.92 13.49 -42.85
CA ARG A 692 14.43 13.03 -41.54
C ARG A 692 15.26 13.62 -40.42
N MET A 693 16.57 13.71 -40.58
CA MET A 693 17.46 14.32 -39.62
C MET A 693 17.11 15.82 -39.37
N ARG A 694 16.85 16.63 -40.43
CA ARG A 694 16.38 18.01 -40.27
C ARG A 694 15.04 18.11 -39.53
N GLN A 695 14.15 17.13 -39.77
CA GLN A 695 12.86 17.07 -39.08
C GLN A 695 13.04 16.69 -37.59
N PHE A 696 13.91 15.74 -37.31
CA PHE A 696 14.27 15.29 -35.97
C PHE A 696 14.83 16.46 -35.12
N LYS A 697 15.81 17.22 -35.66
CA LYS A 697 16.35 18.39 -34.98
C LYS A 697 15.26 19.41 -34.61
N ARG A 698 14.32 19.68 -35.54
CA ARG A 698 13.19 20.58 -35.25
C ARG A 698 12.26 20.03 -34.16
N HIS A 699 11.96 18.72 -34.17
CA HIS A 699 11.13 18.12 -33.16
C HIS A 699 11.81 18.11 -31.77
N LEU A 700 13.12 17.84 -31.75
CA LEU A 700 13.91 17.86 -30.50
C LEU A 700 13.97 19.28 -29.90
N ALA A 701 14.21 20.32 -30.73
CA ALA A 701 14.22 21.71 -30.25
C ALA A 701 12.86 22.12 -29.64
N ARG A 702 11.76 21.75 -30.31
CA ARG A 702 10.40 21.99 -29.76
C ARG A 702 10.11 21.22 -28.50
N LEU A 703 10.56 19.99 -28.43
CA LEU A 703 10.40 19.18 -27.22
C LEU A 703 11.13 19.80 -26.02
N ARG A 704 12.38 20.21 -26.20
CA ARG A 704 13.18 20.92 -25.19
C ARG A 704 12.51 22.17 -24.69
N GLN A 705 12.04 23.01 -25.60
CA GLN A 705 11.32 24.24 -25.28
C GLN A 705 10.03 23.94 -24.47
N ALA A 706 9.27 22.93 -24.88
CA ALA A 706 8.05 22.51 -24.17
C ALA A 706 8.33 21.96 -22.77
N ILE A 707 9.43 21.24 -22.59
CA ILE A 707 9.87 20.73 -21.27
C ILE A 707 10.27 21.92 -20.38
N ARG A 708 11.03 22.89 -20.87
CA ARG A 708 11.35 24.09 -20.12
C ARG A 708 10.09 24.84 -19.66
N HIS A 709 9.11 25.00 -20.53
CA HIS A 709 7.82 25.59 -20.18
C HIS A 709 7.08 24.81 -19.14
N ARG A 710 7.06 23.45 -19.26
CA ARG A 710 6.46 22.54 -18.30
C ARG A 710 7.05 22.73 -16.91
N GLU A 711 8.37 22.71 -16.80
CA GLU A 711 9.05 22.82 -15.51
C GLU A 711 8.84 24.22 -14.88
N ASN A 712 8.85 25.28 -15.66
CA ASN A 712 8.60 26.62 -15.15
C ASN A 712 7.14 26.81 -14.68
N MET A 713 6.19 26.22 -15.39
CA MET A 713 4.78 26.22 -14.94
C MET A 713 4.54 25.27 -13.74
N ARG A 714 5.28 24.18 -13.61
CA ARG A 714 5.27 23.35 -12.41
C ARG A 714 5.76 24.14 -11.19
N PHE A 715 6.84 24.89 -11.33
CA PHE A 715 7.31 25.76 -10.26
C PHE A 715 6.26 26.83 -9.87
N THR A 716 5.54 27.36 -10.86
CA THR A 716 4.42 28.28 -10.62
C THR A 716 3.28 27.60 -9.82
N ARG A 717 3.00 26.31 -10.09
CA ARG A 717 2.04 25.52 -9.31
C ARG A 717 2.48 25.36 -7.86
N THR A 718 3.74 25.05 -7.61
CA THR A 718 4.30 24.96 -6.25
C THR A 718 4.11 26.27 -5.49
N ARG A 719 4.38 27.41 -6.12
CA ARG A 719 4.16 28.74 -5.53
C ARG A 719 2.68 29.02 -5.24
N LEU A 720 1.78 28.62 -6.14
CA LEU A 720 0.33 28.74 -5.91
C LEU A 720 -0.11 27.95 -4.69
N LEU A 721 0.32 26.69 -4.60
CA LEU A 721 0.02 25.83 -3.43
C LEU A 721 0.61 26.42 -2.14
N GLY A 722 1.80 27.04 -2.20
CA GLY A 722 2.38 27.76 -1.07
C GLY A 722 1.49 28.91 -0.59
N ILE A 723 0.88 29.65 -1.49
CA ILE A 723 -0.05 30.74 -1.16
C ILE A 723 -1.32 30.18 -0.51
N TYR A 724 -1.93 29.15 -1.07
CA TYR A 724 -3.08 28.46 -0.46
C TYR A 724 -2.75 27.95 0.95
N ARG A 725 -1.58 27.34 1.12
CA ARG A 725 -1.09 26.85 2.40
C ARG A 725 -0.96 27.95 3.44
N ASP A 726 -0.40 29.10 3.05
CA ASP A 726 -0.28 30.24 3.97
C ASP A 726 -1.65 30.78 4.37
N LEU A 727 -2.58 30.91 3.43
CA LEU A 727 -3.96 31.33 3.70
C LEU A 727 -4.68 30.36 4.65
N PHE A 728 -4.61 29.04 4.40
CA PHE A 728 -5.23 28.05 5.27
C PHE A 728 -4.58 28.00 6.66
N ASN A 729 -3.25 28.09 6.76
CA ASN A 729 -2.58 28.14 8.07
C ASN A 729 -3.01 29.38 8.87
N GLN A 730 -3.16 30.53 8.21
CA GLN A 730 -3.61 31.75 8.89
C GLN A 730 -5.09 31.68 9.28
N LEU A 731 -5.93 31.14 8.41
CA LEU A 731 -7.36 30.89 8.72
C LEU A 731 -7.50 29.90 9.90
N GLY A 732 -6.71 28.84 9.92
CA GLY A 732 -6.68 27.90 11.04
C GLY A 732 -6.25 28.53 12.35
N ARG A 733 -5.30 29.48 12.33
CA ARG A 733 -4.93 30.27 13.53
C ARG A 733 -6.09 31.09 14.05
N GLN A 734 -6.84 31.74 13.16
CA GLN A 734 -8.01 32.52 13.58
C GLN A 734 -9.12 31.63 14.13
N TYR A 735 -9.43 30.52 13.47
CA TYR A 735 -10.40 29.55 13.95
C TYR A 735 -10.02 28.96 15.33
N ALA A 736 -8.72 28.78 15.60
CA ALA A 736 -8.25 28.33 16.90
C ALA A 736 -8.38 29.45 17.96
N GLN A 737 -8.08 30.72 17.62
CA GLN A 737 -8.25 31.88 18.50
C GLN A 737 -9.72 32.13 18.85
N GLU A 738 -10.62 31.96 17.90
CA GLU A 738 -12.07 32.08 18.08
C GLU A 738 -12.68 30.83 18.76
N GLY A 739 -11.90 29.81 19.04
CA GLY A 739 -12.37 28.60 19.71
C GLY A 739 -13.20 27.66 18.80
N ILE A 740 -13.19 27.87 17.49
CA ILE A 740 -13.86 27.00 16.49
C ILE A 740 -13.08 25.69 16.34
N LEU A 741 -11.74 25.76 16.36
CA LEU A 741 -10.82 24.64 16.36
C LEU A 741 -10.01 24.58 17.65
N SER A 742 -9.41 23.43 17.97
CA SER A 742 -8.54 23.28 19.13
C SER A 742 -7.14 23.82 18.86
N GLN A 743 -6.61 23.58 17.66
CA GLN A 743 -5.30 24.02 17.21
C GLN A 743 -5.38 24.54 15.77
N ALA A 744 -4.44 25.41 15.38
CA ALA A 744 -4.41 26.00 14.05
C ALA A 744 -4.33 24.96 12.91
N ARG A 745 -3.62 23.86 13.14
CA ARG A 745 -3.43 22.81 12.13
C ARG A 745 -4.62 21.86 11.98
N ASP A 746 -5.59 21.94 12.86
CA ASP A 746 -6.84 21.18 12.79
C ASP A 746 -7.63 21.52 11.51
N ILE A 747 -7.38 22.67 10.90
CA ILE A 747 -8.02 23.10 9.66
C ILE A 747 -7.77 22.12 8.51
N PHE A 748 -6.65 21.39 8.50
CA PHE A 748 -6.34 20.41 7.46
C PHE A 748 -7.23 19.17 7.53
N TYR A 749 -7.90 18.93 8.65
CA TYR A 749 -8.91 17.87 8.80
C TYR A 749 -10.33 18.31 8.42
N LEU A 750 -10.52 19.57 8.01
CA LEU A 750 -11.76 20.02 7.35
C LEU A 750 -11.67 19.81 5.84
N THR A 751 -12.81 19.74 5.19
CA THR A 751 -12.89 19.80 3.72
C THR A 751 -12.98 21.26 3.25
N LEU A 752 -12.66 21.49 1.97
CA LEU A 752 -12.82 22.81 1.36
C LEU A 752 -14.27 23.30 1.43
N ASP A 753 -15.25 22.42 1.22
CA ASP A 753 -16.67 22.71 1.29
C ASP A 753 -17.10 23.12 2.71
N GLU A 754 -16.58 22.49 3.75
CA GLU A 754 -16.87 22.86 5.15
C GLU A 754 -16.34 24.25 5.49
N ILE A 755 -15.17 24.63 4.97
CA ILE A 755 -14.61 25.97 5.15
C ILE A 755 -15.47 27.01 4.40
N TYR A 756 -15.79 26.76 3.15
CA TYR A 756 -16.58 27.70 2.35
C TYR A 756 -18.02 27.82 2.80
N SER A 757 -18.66 26.72 3.19
CA SER A 757 -20.03 26.74 3.71
C SER A 757 -20.15 27.48 5.03
N GLY A 758 -19.10 27.44 5.88
CA GLY A 758 -19.02 28.28 7.08
C GLY A 758 -19.03 29.78 6.77
N TYR A 759 -18.30 30.20 5.74
CA TYR A 759 -18.30 31.58 5.25
C TYR A 759 -19.62 31.98 4.58
N GLU A 760 -20.23 31.07 3.81
CA GLU A 760 -21.45 31.31 3.04
C GLU A 760 -22.73 31.17 3.88
N GLY A 761 -22.64 30.67 5.12
CA GLY A 761 -23.79 30.42 5.99
C GLY A 761 -24.62 29.20 5.57
N THR A 762 -24.05 28.30 4.80
CA THR A 762 -24.69 27.06 4.32
C THR A 762 -24.20 25.80 5.07
N ALA A 763 -23.39 25.98 6.13
CA ALA A 763 -22.83 24.88 6.90
C ALA A 763 -23.93 24.10 7.63
N VAL A 764 -23.95 22.78 7.43
CA VAL A 764 -24.89 21.87 8.12
C VAL A 764 -24.37 21.43 9.49
N GLN A 765 -23.10 21.65 9.78
CA GLN A 765 -22.45 21.34 11.06
C GLN A 765 -21.63 22.53 11.55
N THR A 766 -21.91 22.98 12.77
CA THR A 766 -21.20 24.10 13.41
C THR A 766 -20.19 23.66 14.48
N GLN A 767 -20.34 22.45 15.01
CA GLN A 767 -19.44 21.86 16.00
C GLN A 767 -18.28 21.15 15.28
N LEU A 768 -17.20 21.89 14.96
CA LEU A 768 -16.09 21.36 14.17
C LEU A 768 -15.05 20.56 14.98
N LYS A 769 -14.86 20.87 16.27
CA LYS A 769 -13.89 20.15 17.12
C LYS A 769 -14.14 18.63 17.23
N PRO A 770 -15.38 18.15 17.53
CA PRO A 770 -15.65 16.72 17.55
C PRO A 770 -15.43 16.04 16.19
N LEU A 771 -15.80 16.71 15.11
CA LEU A 771 -15.58 16.23 13.74
C LEU A 771 -14.10 16.05 13.44
N VAL A 772 -13.28 17.07 13.76
CA VAL A 772 -11.83 17.02 13.58
C VAL A 772 -11.22 15.92 14.42
N GLY A 773 -11.60 15.80 15.70
CA GLY A 773 -11.07 14.75 16.58
C GLY A 773 -11.39 13.33 16.08
N ALA A 774 -12.60 13.11 15.53
CA ALA A 774 -12.96 11.83 14.91
C ALA A 774 -12.08 11.52 13.69
N ARG A 775 -11.89 12.50 12.80
CA ARG A 775 -11.05 12.35 11.60
C ARG A 775 -9.57 12.14 11.94
N GLN A 776 -9.04 12.81 12.95
CA GLN A 776 -7.66 12.61 13.40
C GLN A 776 -7.41 11.17 13.83
N ARG A 777 -8.32 10.58 14.63
CA ARG A 777 -8.21 9.16 15.04
C ARG A 777 -8.32 8.21 13.84
N GLU A 778 -9.28 8.46 12.95
CA GLU A 778 -9.46 7.66 11.74
C GLU A 778 -8.22 7.70 10.83
N TYR A 779 -7.70 8.89 10.56
CA TYR A 779 -6.54 9.07 9.67
C TYR A 779 -5.24 8.55 10.28
N ALA A 780 -5.07 8.63 11.61
CA ALA A 780 -3.94 8.02 12.29
C ALA A 780 -3.93 6.48 12.13
N SER A 781 -5.11 5.83 12.16
CA SER A 781 -5.19 4.39 11.91
C SER A 781 -4.78 4.00 10.48
N TYR A 782 -4.98 4.89 9.51
CA TYR A 782 -4.63 4.63 8.12
C TYR A 782 -3.13 4.68 7.83
N GLU A 783 -2.33 5.31 8.69
CA GLU A 783 -0.87 5.41 8.51
C GLU A 783 -0.19 4.04 8.60
N ALA A 784 -0.72 3.18 9.47
CA ALA A 784 -0.21 1.82 9.66
C ALA A 784 -0.65 0.82 8.57
N GLU A 785 -1.66 1.17 7.76
CA GLU A 785 -2.20 0.28 6.74
C GLU A 785 -1.46 0.43 5.41
N GLU A 786 -1.16 -0.69 4.78
CA GLU A 786 -0.58 -0.73 3.44
C GLU A 786 -1.62 -1.20 2.43
N LEU A 787 -1.86 -0.35 1.43
CA LEU A 787 -2.88 -0.59 0.43
C LEU A 787 -2.26 -1.00 -0.91
N ALA A 788 -3.01 -1.81 -1.66
CA ALA A 788 -2.67 -2.12 -3.05
C ALA A 788 -2.65 -0.85 -3.91
N HIS A 789 -1.73 -0.79 -4.88
CA HIS A 789 -1.66 0.33 -5.84
C HIS A 789 -2.75 0.27 -6.88
N HIS A 790 -3.25 -0.92 -7.16
CA HIS A 790 -4.30 -1.19 -8.11
C HIS A 790 -5.46 -1.87 -7.37
N ILE A 791 -6.58 -1.18 -7.29
CA ILE A 791 -7.77 -1.60 -6.54
C ILE A 791 -8.94 -1.69 -7.50
N CYS A 792 -9.58 -2.86 -7.52
CA CYS A 792 -10.83 -3.10 -8.25
C CYS A 792 -11.95 -3.24 -7.22
N CYS A 793 -12.95 -2.36 -7.29
CA CYS A 793 -14.12 -2.37 -6.41
C CYS A 793 -15.38 -2.67 -7.20
N HIS A 794 -16.18 -3.62 -6.71
CA HIS A 794 -17.52 -3.87 -7.21
C HIS A 794 -18.51 -3.26 -6.21
N GLY A 795 -19.28 -2.24 -6.64
CA GLY A 795 -20.21 -1.53 -5.76
C GLY A 795 -19.59 -0.34 -5.03
N SER A 796 -20.12 -0.01 -3.84
CA SER A 796 -19.72 1.16 -3.07
C SER A 796 -18.38 0.95 -2.32
N LEU A 797 -17.52 1.96 -2.30
CA LEU A 797 -16.29 1.96 -1.49
C LEU A 797 -16.54 1.89 0.03
N PHE A 798 -17.76 2.18 0.50
CA PHE A 798 -18.14 2.00 1.91
C PHE A 798 -18.44 0.55 2.28
N GLN A 799 -18.64 -0.33 1.30
CA GLN A 799 -18.62 -1.77 1.55
C GLN A 799 -17.19 -2.16 1.91
N LYS A 800 -17.06 -3.10 2.85
CA LYS A 800 -15.73 -3.60 3.24
C LYS A 800 -15.15 -4.39 2.05
N HIS A 801 -14.21 -3.76 1.37
CA HIS A 801 -13.37 -4.38 0.36
C HIS A 801 -12.02 -4.71 0.97
N ASP A 802 -11.41 -5.77 0.51
CA ASP A 802 -10.00 -6.03 0.81
C ASP A 802 -9.16 -5.09 -0.06
N PHE A 803 -8.55 -4.09 0.58
CA PHE A 803 -7.63 -3.14 -0.04
C PHE A 803 -6.16 -3.51 0.21
N ALA A 804 -5.90 -4.64 0.90
CA ALA A 804 -4.55 -5.10 1.13
C ALA A 804 -3.82 -5.35 -0.21
N ASN A 805 -2.51 -5.12 -0.21
CA ASN A 805 -1.71 -5.39 -1.38
C ASN A 805 -1.43 -6.90 -1.46
N PRO A 806 -2.05 -7.65 -2.41
CA PRO A 806 -1.83 -9.09 -2.52
C PRO A 806 -0.39 -9.45 -2.89
N TYR A 807 0.37 -8.49 -3.43
CA TYR A 807 1.78 -8.70 -3.81
C TYR A 807 2.75 -8.52 -2.64
N LEU A 808 2.29 -8.10 -1.45
CA LEU A 808 3.17 -8.02 -0.26
C LEU A 808 3.62 -9.39 0.23
N ALA A 809 2.89 -10.45 -0.10
CA ALA A 809 3.19 -11.82 0.28
C ALA A 809 3.98 -12.61 -0.79
N GLU A 810 4.13 -12.09 -2.01
CA GLU A 810 4.52 -12.92 -3.16
C GLU A 810 5.93 -12.72 -3.72
N VAL A 811 6.71 -11.75 -3.30
CA VAL A 811 8.07 -11.60 -3.88
C VAL A 811 9.10 -11.39 -2.80
N LEU A 812 9.48 -12.47 -2.13
CA LEU A 812 10.88 -12.63 -1.76
C LEU A 812 11.61 -12.96 -3.07
N PRO A 813 12.64 -12.18 -3.48
CA PRO A 813 13.46 -12.53 -4.62
C PRO A 813 14.02 -13.94 -4.43
N SER A 814 14.04 -14.73 -5.47
CA SER A 814 14.64 -16.08 -5.46
C SER A 814 16.14 -16.07 -5.05
N ASP A 815 16.73 -14.89 -4.99
CA ASP A 815 18.08 -14.63 -4.49
C ASP A 815 18.02 -13.41 -3.54
N GLU A 816 17.99 -13.65 -2.22
CA GLU A 816 17.92 -12.61 -1.18
C GLU A 816 19.09 -11.61 -1.24
N ASN A 817 20.17 -11.93 -1.93
CA ASN A 817 21.37 -11.12 -2.04
C ASN A 817 21.41 -10.21 -3.27
N GLN A 818 20.55 -10.43 -4.29
CA GLN A 818 20.55 -9.62 -5.50
C GLN A 818 19.16 -9.10 -5.80
N LEU A 819 19.03 -7.76 -5.89
CA LEU A 819 17.78 -7.08 -6.23
C LEU A 819 17.89 -6.48 -7.63
N GLN A 820 16.77 -6.45 -8.37
CA GLN A 820 16.71 -5.99 -9.74
C GLN A 820 15.72 -4.84 -9.89
N GLY A 821 16.14 -3.78 -10.56
CA GLY A 821 15.31 -2.63 -10.95
C GLY A 821 15.66 -2.14 -12.34
N ILE A 822 15.22 -0.92 -12.65
CA ILE A 822 15.48 -0.26 -13.93
C ILE A 822 16.62 0.72 -13.76
N GLY A 823 17.76 0.48 -14.40
CA GLY A 823 18.90 1.40 -14.41
C GLY A 823 18.53 2.71 -15.11
N CYS A 824 18.81 3.83 -14.44
CA CYS A 824 18.48 5.16 -14.95
C CYS A 824 19.70 5.99 -15.34
N TYR A 825 20.78 5.84 -14.59
CA TYR A 825 22.07 6.46 -14.91
C TYR A 825 23.21 5.49 -14.52
N PRO A 826 24.19 5.24 -15.41
CA PRO A 826 25.24 4.24 -15.18
C PRO A 826 26.24 4.69 -14.12
N GLY A 827 26.83 3.72 -13.46
CA GLY A 827 27.87 3.88 -12.46
C GLY A 827 27.75 2.79 -11.40
N ILE A 828 28.91 2.34 -10.89
CA ILE A 828 28.99 1.35 -9.80
C ILE A 828 29.33 2.11 -8.52
N VAL A 829 28.52 1.90 -7.49
CA VAL A 829 28.72 2.51 -6.16
C VAL A 829 28.65 1.43 -5.10
N GLU A 830 29.64 1.43 -4.20
CA GLU A 830 29.68 0.58 -3.01
C GLU A 830 29.71 1.48 -1.78
N ALA A 831 28.60 1.53 -1.05
CA ALA A 831 28.48 2.38 0.13
C ALA A 831 27.35 1.87 1.06
N SER A 832 27.31 2.44 2.27
CA SER A 832 26.19 2.24 3.18
C SER A 832 24.92 2.92 2.64
N VAL A 833 23.79 2.30 2.88
CA VAL A 833 22.47 2.85 2.51
C VAL A 833 21.98 3.79 3.60
N ARG A 834 21.41 4.91 3.18
CA ARG A 834 20.62 5.80 4.01
C ARG A 834 19.15 5.67 3.60
N LEU A 835 18.34 5.09 4.47
CA LEU A 835 16.91 4.89 4.25
C LEU A 835 16.14 6.11 4.74
N ILE A 836 15.54 6.86 3.81
CA ILE A 836 14.72 8.04 4.11
C ILE A 836 13.31 7.77 3.58
N LYS A 837 12.33 7.67 4.47
CA LYS A 837 10.92 7.40 4.14
C LYS A 837 10.07 8.67 4.21
N SER A 838 10.42 9.60 5.11
CA SER A 838 9.65 10.81 5.36
C SER A 838 10.54 12.06 5.48
N PRO A 839 9.97 13.27 5.33
CA PRO A 839 10.69 14.52 5.59
C PRO A 839 11.16 14.70 7.05
N GLU A 840 10.68 13.88 7.95
CA GLU A 840 10.99 13.93 9.40
C GLU A 840 12.22 13.08 9.73
N ASP A 841 12.64 12.21 8.81
CA ASP A 841 13.82 11.36 8.98
C ASP A 841 15.11 12.18 8.94
N GLU A 842 16.18 11.61 9.47
CA GLU A 842 17.50 12.25 9.41
C GLU A 842 18.03 12.27 7.99
N MET A 843 18.20 13.47 7.43
CA MET A 843 18.57 13.72 6.04
C MET A 843 20.05 14.03 5.83
N SER A 844 20.91 13.71 6.79
CA SER A 844 22.35 13.89 6.58
C SER A 844 22.89 12.78 5.68
N LEU A 845 23.43 13.21 4.52
CA LEU A 845 24.04 12.37 3.49
C LEU A 845 25.44 12.85 3.21
N SER A 846 26.40 11.92 3.18
CA SER A 846 27.81 12.17 2.88
C SER A 846 28.38 11.02 2.04
N GLY A 847 27.90 10.89 0.80
CA GLY A 847 28.32 9.83 -0.12
C GLY A 847 27.60 8.50 0.04
N GLN A 848 26.68 8.36 1.00
CA GLN A 848 25.86 7.15 1.15
C GLN A 848 24.89 6.99 -0.03
N ILE A 849 24.40 5.78 -0.23
CA ILE A 849 23.35 5.49 -1.20
C ILE A 849 22.00 5.86 -0.58
N LEU A 850 21.31 6.82 -1.17
CA LEU A 850 19.95 7.20 -0.75
C LEU A 850 18.95 6.12 -1.19
N CYS A 851 18.27 5.51 -0.23
CA CYS A 851 17.16 4.58 -0.48
C CYS A 851 15.85 5.19 -0.02
N THR A 852 14.85 5.18 -0.89
CA THR A 852 13.52 5.72 -0.56
C THR A 852 12.44 5.04 -1.39
N GLU A 853 11.20 5.09 -0.90
CA GLU A 853 10.07 4.58 -1.66
C GLU A 853 9.83 5.40 -2.94
N ARG A 854 9.90 6.74 -2.84
CA ARG A 854 9.62 7.68 -3.93
C ARG A 854 10.27 9.02 -3.69
N THR A 855 10.36 9.80 -4.76
CA THR A 855 10.84 11.18 -4.67
C THR A 855 9.90 12.14 -5.41
N ASP A 856 9.81 13.36 -4.91
CA ASP A 856 9.18 14.49 -5.55
C ASP A 856 10.23 15.61 -5.84
N PRO A 857 9.87 16.72 -6.49
CA PRO A 857 10.82 17.79 -6.77
C PRO A 857 11.50 18.41 -5.55
N GLY A 858 10.95 18.26 -4.36
CA GLY A 858 11.55 18.74 -3.11
C GLY A 858 12.80 17.97 -2.70
N TRP A 859 12.98 16.74 -3.19
CA TRP A 859 14.16 15.90 -2.92
C TRP A 859 15.40 16.31 -3.72
N ALA A 860 15.24 17.04 -4.83
CA ALA A 860 16.35 17.39 -5.72
C ALA A 860 17.57 18.00 -5.03
N PRO A 861 17.44 18.83 -3.97
CA PRO A 861 18.60 19.35 -3.25
C PRO A 861 19.39 18.27 -2.47
N LEU A 862 18.82 17.11 -2.14
CA LEU A 862 19.53 16.02 -1.46
C LEU A 862 20.41 15.21 -2.42
N PHE A 863 20.02 15.09 -3.66
CA PHE A 863 20.66 14.18 -4.62
C PHE A 863 22.17 14.41 -4.79
N PRO A 864 22.69 15.64 -4.91
CA PRO A 864 24.12 15.86 -5.08
C PRO A 864 24.99 15.31 -3.96
N THR A 865 24.42 15.03 -2.79
CA THR A 865 25.12 14.51 -1.60
C THR A 865 25.05 12.98 -1.48
N ALA A 866 24.23 12.32 -2.31
CA ALA A 866 24.13 10.89 -2.39
C ALA A 866 25.22 10.31 -3.32
N GLY A 867 25.83 9.20 -2.93
CA GLY A 867 26.72 8.43 -3.81
C GLY A 867 25.94 7.71 -4.92
N GLY A 868 24.69 7.31 -4.63
CA GLY A 868 23.77 6.66 -5.58
C GLY A 868 22.33 6.76 -5.10
N LEU A 869 21.38 6.43 -5.98
CA LEU A 869 19.95 6.48 -5.68
C LEU A 869 19.30 5.12 -5.92
N LEU A 870 18.62 4.60 -4.90
CA LEU A 870 17.76 3.43 -4.96
C LEU A 870 16.33 3.84 -4.66
N ILE A 871 15.46 3.69 -5.64
CA ILE A 871 14.08 4.16 -5.54
C ILE A 871 13.14 2.99 -5.81
N GLU A 872 12.34 2.67 -4.82
CA GLU A 872 11.42 1.54 -4.92
C GLU A 872 10.45 1.68 -6.08
N ARG A 873 9.96 2.89 -6.30
CA ARG A 873 8.92 3.18 -7.29
C ARG A 873 9.32 4.34 -8.18
N GLY A 874 9.14 4.14 -9.44
CA GLY A 874 9.47 5.14 -10.46
C GLY A 874 9.62 4.50 -11.83
N SER A 875 9.70 5.36 -12.83
CA SER A 875 9.99 4.98 -14.21
C SER A 875 11.21 5.75 -14.71
N THR A 876 11.71 5.40 -15.88
CA THR A 876 12.81 6.12 -16.53
C THR A 876 12.49 7.59 -16.85
N LEU A 877 11.21 7.98 -16.75
CA LEU A 877 10.71 9.35 -16.96
C LEU A 877 10.27 10.02 -15.64
N SER A 878 10.45 9.35 -14.48
CA SER A 878 10.18 9.96 -13.17
C SER A 878 11.10 11.17 -12.94
N HIS A 879 10.69 12.06 -12.03
CA HIS A 879 11.48 13.23 -11.68
C HIS A 879 12.87 12.85 -11.19
N SER A 880 12.96 11.84 -10.34
CA SER A 880 14.20 11.30 -9.80
C SER A 880 15.16 10.81 -10.89
N ALA A 881 14.66 10.05 -11.87
CA ALA A 881 15.46 9.54 -12.97
C ALA A 881 16.01 10.68 -13.84
N VAL A 882 15.22 11.72 -14.07
CA VAL A 882 15.65 12.91 -14.83
C VAL A 882 16.74 13.66 -14.06
N VAL A 883 16.52 13.98 -12.79
CA VAL A 883 17.46 14.73 -11.97
C VAL A 883 18.75 13.95 -11.71
N ALA A 884 18.68 12.63 -11.48
CA ALA A 884 19.85 11.78 -11.33
C ALA A 884 20.77 11.83 -12.56
N ARG A 885 20.17 11.79 -13.76
CA ARG A 885 20.92 11.96 -15.03
C ARG A 885 21.55 13.34 -15.15
N GLU A 886 20.81 14.41 -14.86
CA GLU A 886 21.33 15.78 -14.89
C GLU A 886 22.50 15.98 -13.95
N MET A 887 22.43 15.37 -12.77
CA MET A 887 23.48 15.45 -11.75
C MET A 887 24.56 14.37 -11.92
N GLY A 888 24.36 13.39 -12.82
CA GLY A 888 25.29 12.29 -13.07
C GLY A 888 25.45 11.36 -11.87
N ILE A 889 24.38 11.09 -11.16
CA ILE A 889 24.37 10.22 -9.98
C ILE A 889 23.85 8.84 -10.40
N PRO A 890 24.57 7.74 -10.13
CA PRO A 890 24.08 6.40 -10.39
C PRO A 890 22.71 6.18 -9.75
N ALA A 891 21.75 5.69 -10.54
CA ALA A 891 20.39 5.58 -10.08
C ALA A 891 19.67 4.35 -10.63
N ILE A 892 18.93 3.68 -9.74
CA ILE A 892 18.07 2.55 -10.05
C ILE A 892 16.68 2.88 -9.52
N VAL A 893 15.66 2.68 -10.33
CA VAL A 893 14.26 2.88 -9.94
C VAL A 893 13.45 1.61 -10.17
N GLY A 894 12.30 1.50 -9.52
CA GLY A 894 11.39 0.37 -9.72
C GLY A 894 11.92 -0.94 -9.14
N ILE A 895 12.60 -0.88 -7.99
CA ILE A 895 13.07 -2.07 -7.26
C ILE A 895 11.97 -2.46 -6.26
N PRO A 896 11.22 -3.55 -6.46
CA PRO A 896 10.12 -3.90 -5.58
C PRO A 896 10.56 -4.10 -4.13
N ASN A 897 9.83 -3.49 -3.20
CA ASN A 897 10.01 -3.65 -1.74
C ASN A 897 11.42 -3.33 -1.19
N ILE A 898 12.26 -2.58 -1.92
CA ILE A 898 13.64 -2.31 -1.48
C ILE A 898 13.70 -1.62 -0.12
N THR A 899 12.76 -0.76 0.19
CA THR A 899 12.69 -0.02 1.48
C THR A 899 12.36 -0.92 2.68
N ARG A 900 12.01 -2.17 2.44
CA ARG A 900 11.79 -3.21 3.46
C ARG A 900 12.91 -4.23 3.47
N LEU A 901 13.47 -4.54 2.30
CA LEU A 901 14.50 -5.54 2.12
C LEU A 901 15.86 -5.04 2.63
N ILE A 902 16.14 -3.73 2.51
CA ILE A 902 17.39 -3.10 2.93
C ILE A 902 17.18 -2.33 4.24
N ARG A 903 18.14 -2.45 5.17
CA ARG A 903 18.15 -1.71 6.44
C ARG A 903 18.95 -0.43 6.32
N ASP A 904 18.60 0.57 7.15
CA ASP A 904 19.42 1.79 7.27
C ASP A 904 20.83 1.42 7.76
N GLY A 905 21.85 1.96 7.09
CA GLY A 905 23.27 1.63 7.36
C GLY A 905 23.79 0.36 6.71
N GLU A 906 22.94 -0.45 6.05
CA GLU A 906 23.38 -1.67 5.33
C GLU A 906 24.29 -1.32 4.16
N TYR A 907 25.35 -2.12 3.95
CA TYR A 907 26.33 -1.90 2.88
C TYR A 907 25.90 -2.65 1.62
N VAL A 908 25.81 -1.93 0.50
CA VAL A 908 25.39 -2.52 -0.77
C VAL A 908 26.28 -2.06 -1.92
N ARG A 909 26.31 -2.89 -2.97
CA ARG A 909 26.89 -2.55 -4.26
C ARG A 909 25.77 -2.38 -5.28
N MET A 910 25.64 -1.19 -5.85
CA MET A 910 24.68 -0.91 -6.90
C MET A 910 25.35 -0.69 -8.24
N ASP A 911 24.75 -1.18 -9.32
CA ASP A 911 25.11 -0.88 -10.71
C ASP A 911 23.95 -0.16 -11.39
N GLY A 912 24.05 1.15 -11.50
CA GLY A 912 23.04 2.01 -12.11
C GLY A 912 22.86 1.79 -13.62
N GLY A 913 23.80 1.13 -14.30
CA GLY A 913 23.70 0.76 -15.71
C GLY A 913 22.96 -0.56 -15.91
N ALA A 914 23.29 -1.57 -15.15
CA ALA A 914 22.65 -2.90 -15.19
C ALA A 914 21.31 -2.91 -14.43
N GLY A 915 21.07 -1.96 -13.51
CA GLY A 915 19.88 -1.92 -12.66
C GLY A 915 19.94 -2.94 -11.52
N THR A 916 21.12 -3.39 -11.10
CA THR A 916 21.29 -4.44 -10.07
C THR A 916 21.78 -3.86 -8.76
N VAL A 917 21.31 -4.42 -7.65
CA VAL A 917 21.78 -4.14 -6.29
C VAL A 917 22.17 -5.44 -5.64
N ILE A 918 23.41 -5.52 -5.14
CA ILE A 918 23.95 -6.69 -4.44
C ILE A 918 24.18 -6.29 -2.98
N ARG A 919 23.66 -7.05 -2.05
CA ARG A 919 23.85 -6.88 -0.62
C ARG A 919 25.24 -7.43 -0.27
N SER A 920 26.11 -6.59 0.28
CA SER A 920 27.47 -6.94 0.67
C SER A 920 27.57 -6.92 2.19
N GLU A 921 28.27 -7.88 2.79
CA GLU A 921 28.64 -7.74 4.21
C GLU A 921 29.59 -6.54 4.37
N PRO A 922 29.45 -5.76 5.46
CA PRO A 922 30.34 -4.63 5.68
C PRO A 922 31.79 -5.13 5.75
N PHE A 923 32.65 -4.58 4.91
CA PHE A 923 34.09 -4.80 4.98
C PHE A 923 34.56 -4.40 6.38
N LYS A 924 34.91 -5.35 7.24
CA LYS A 924 35.56 -5.09 8.52
C LYS A 924 36.90 -4.43 8.22
N LYS A 925 36.95 -3.11 8.40
CA LYS A 925 38.20 -2.34 8.40
C LYS A 925 38.88 -2.52 9.75
N ASP A 926 39.14 -3.75 10.18
CA ASP A 926 39.93 -4.05 11.37
C ASP A 926 40.67 -5.39 11.17
N ALA A 927 41.78 -5.32 10.47
CA ALA A 927 42.88 -6.21 10.61
C ALA A 927 44.13 -5.49 10.08
N CYS A 928 44.52 -4.39 10.74
CA CYS A 928 45.93 -4.11 10.86
C CYS A 928 46.50 -5.22 11.75
N VAL A 929 46.94 -6.28 11.14
CA VAL A 929 47.84 -7.22 11.79
C VAL A 929 49.13 -6.45 12.07
N ASP A 930 49.44 -6.25 13.36
CA ASP A 930 50.75 -5.87 13.83
C ASP A 930 51.77 -6.86 13.28
N ALA A 931 52.50 -6.39 12.27
CA ALA A 931 53.67 -7.09 11.75
C ALA A 931 54.92 -6.64 12.58
N GLU A 932 54.96 -7.06 13.84
CA GLU A 932 56.20 -7.06 14.63
C GLU A 932 56.18 -8.29 15.55
N GLU A 933 56.67 -9.41 15.04
CA GLU A 933 57.30 -10.53 15.76
C GLU A 933 57.47 -11.68 14.80
N PHE A 934 58.54 -11.62 14.01
CA PHE A 934 59.27 -12.79 13.52
C PHE A 934 60.52 -12.29 12.75
N LEU A 935 61.61 -12.08 13.49
CA LEU A 935 62.98 -12.30 13.02
C LEU A 935 63.75 -12.90 14.17
N PRO A 936 64.62 -13.84 13.82
CA PRO A 936 65.10 -14.94 14.66
C PRO A 936 66.04 -14.55 15.78
#